data_80bf5e91fceedd03c76484306146bba3
#
_entry.id   80bf5e91fceedd03c76484306146bba3
#
_cell.length_a   1.000
_cell.length_b   1.000
_cell.length_c   1.000
_cell.angle_alpha   90.00
_cell.angle_beta   90.00
_cell.angle_gamma   90.00
#
_symmetry.space_group_name_H-M   'P 1'
#
loop_
_entity.id
_entity.type
_entity.pdbx_description
1 polymer ?
#
loop_
_entity_poly.entity_id
_entity_poly.type
_entity_poly.pdbx_seq_one_letter_code
_entity_poly.pdbx_strand_id
1 'polypeptide(L)'
;MIDVAMEQKAVQEQAYDENQIQVLEGLEAVRKRPGMYIGSTSQKGLHHLVWEIVDNSIDEALAGYCTEINVTIETDNSITVVDNGRGIPVGIHEKMGRPAVEVIMTVLHAGGKFGGGGYKVSGGLHGVGASVVNALSTVLEVFVHRDGKIHYQKFERGAVHDELKVIDETDRTGTTVHFKPDPQIFTETLEYDYDTLANRLRELAFLNRGLTITIEDKRAENKRNEYFYEGGIKSYVEHLNRTKEVLHEEPIYIEGEKDGITIEVSLQYNDGYTSNIYSFANNIHTYEGGTHESGFKTALTRVINDYARKQNVFKDNDDNLSGEDVREGITAIVSVKHPDPQFEGQTKTKLGNSEVRAVTDTTFADHFGSFLLENPSVARKIVEKGLMAARARLAAKKARELTRRKSALEVSSLPGKLADCSSKDPAISELYIVEGDSAGGSAKQGRDRHFQAILPLRGKILNVEKARLDKILSNNEVRAIITAIGTGIGEDFDISKARYHKVVIMTDADVDGAHIRTLLLTFFYRYMRQILEAGYIYIAQPPLYKIQQGKRVEYVYNDRQLDAVLENMPGQPKPGIQRYKGLGEMNADQLWETTMDPSVRTLLQVNLEDAIEADETFEILMGDKVEPRRNFIEENAVYVKNLDI
;
A
#
# COMPACT_ATOMS: atom_id res chain seq x y z
N MET A 1 -37.24 -40.81 -39.80
CA MET A 1 -35.84 -41.17 -39.56
C MET A 1 -35.01 -40.11 -40.29
N ILE A 2 -34.58 -39.15 -39.55
CA ILE A 2 -33.66 -38.09 -40.02
C ILE A 2 -32.45 -38.22 -39.09
N ASP A 3 -31.33 -38.66 -39.67
CA ASP A 3 -30.02 -38.72 -39.02
C ASP A 3 -29.55 -37.31 -38.71
N VAL A 4 -29.39 -37.01 -37.44
CA VAL A 4 -28.65 -35.82 -36.97
C VAL A 4 -27.24 -36.31 -36.66
N ALA A 5 -26.36 -36.14 -37.66
CA ALA A 5 -24.93 -36.32 -37.49
C ALA A 5 -24.42 -35.23 -36.52
N MET A 6 -24.09 -35.58 -35.31
CA MET A 6 -23.29 -34.78 -34.39
C MET A 6 -21.86 -34.67 -34.94
N GLU A 7 -21.51 -33.54 -35.48
CA GLU A 7 -20.10 -33.14 -35.64
C GLU A 7 -19.47 -32.97 -34.25
N GLN A 8 -18.85 -34.02 -33.76
CA GLN A 8 -17.88 -33.92 -32.70
C GLN A 8 -16.63 -33.24 -33.27
N LYS A 9 -16.45 -31.92 -32.98
CA LYS A 9 -15.16 -31.30 -33.11
C LYS A 9 -14.24 -32.01 -32.11
N ALA A 10 -13.37 -32.85 -32.62
CA ALA A 10 -12.24 -33.40 -31.89
C ALA A 10 -11.37 -32.21 -31.46
N VAL A 11 -11.38 -31.87 -30.16
CA VAL A 11 -10.32 -31.11 -29.52
C VAL A 11 -9.09 -32.00 -29.66
N GLN A 12 -8.18 -31.67 -30.60
CA GLN A 12 -6.86 -32.26 -30.61
C GLN A 12 -6.25 -31.91 -29.22
N GLU A 13 -6.21 -32.90 -28.32
CA GLU A 13 -5.31 -32.87 -27.19
C GLU A 13 -3.89 -32.77 -27.80
N GLN A 14 -3.32 -31.56 -27.77
CA GLN A 14 -1.90 -31.39 -28.01
C GLN A 14 -1.20 -32.16 -26.90
N ALA A 15 -0.59 -33.28 -27.23
CA ALA A 15 0.18 -34.08 -26.30
C ALA A 15 1.26 -33.17 -25.71
N TYR A 16 1.24 -33.02 -24.34
CA TYR A 16 2.30 -32.29 -23.64
C TYR A 16 3.58 -33.14 -23.70
N ASP A 17 4.49 -32.70 -24.56
CA ASP A 17 5.78 -33.36 -24.78
C ASP A 17 6.97 -32.42 -24.47
N GLU A 18 8.17 -32.96 -24.55
CA GLU A 18 9.44 -32.25 -24.29
C GLU A 18 9.64 -31.05 -25.22
N ASN A 19 9.04 -31.01 -26.41
CA ASN A 19 9.16 -29.91 -27.36
C ASN A 19 8.32 -28.69 -26.97
N GLN A 20 7.38 -28.87 -26.04
CA GLN A 20 6.56 -27.77 -25.49
C GLN A 20 7.23 -27.07 -24.30
N ILE A 21 8.34 -27.64 -23.79
CA ILE A 21 9.13 -27.01 -22.73
C ILE A 21 10.02 -25.94 -23.38
N GLN A 22 9.60 -24.66 -23.21
CA GLN A 22 10.39 -23.51 -23.67
C GLN A 22 11.38 -23.08 -22.60
N VAL A 23 12.65 -23.08 -22.93
CA VAL A 23 13.71 -22.48 -22.11
C VAL A 23 13.89 -21.03 -22.56
N LEU A 24 13.66 -20.10 -21.64
CA LEU A 24 13.87 -18.67 -21.89
C LEU A 24 15.23 -18.29 -21.30
N GLU A 25 16.09 -17.71 -22.12
CA GLU A 25 17.42 -17.28 -21.69
C GLU A 25 17.50 -15.75 -21.56
N GLY A 26 18.28 -15.28 -20.59
CA GLY A 26 18.62 -13.86 -20.40
C GLY A 26 17.41 -12.96 -20.22
N LEU A 27 17.44 -11.80 -20.88
CA LEU A 27 16.41 -10.75 -20.75
C LEU A 27 15.11 -11.05 -21.51
N GLU A 28 15.10 -12.06 -22.39
CA GLU A 28 13.86 -12.50 -23.05
C GLU A 28 12.84 -13.06 -22.03
N ALA A 29 13.33 -13.73 -20.98
CA ALA A 29 12.49 -14.22 -19.88
C ALA A 29 11.77 -13.06 -19.16
N VAL A 30 12.47 -11.95 -18.95
CA VAL A 30 11.91 -10.74 -18.32
C VAL A 30 10.79 -10.14 -19.18
N ARG A 31 11.01 -10.02 -20.48
CA ARG A 31 10.01 -9.46 -21.41
C ARG A 31 8.77 -10.34 -21.55
N LYS A 32 8.93 -11.67 -21.50
CA LYS A 32 7.81 -12.63 -21.59
C LYS A 32 7.01 -12.73 -20.29
N ARG A 33 7.64 -12.53 -19.15
CA ARG A 33 7.02 -12.67 -17.82
C ARG A 33 7.43 -11.51 -16.90
N PRO A 34 7.13 -10.24 -17.25
CA PRO A 34 7.54 -9.07 -16.50
C PRO A 34 7.01 -9.09 -15.05
N GLY A 35 5.79 -9.59 -14.83
CA GLY A 35 5.19 -9.70 -13.50
C GLY A 35 6.01 -10.51 -12.48
N MET A 36 6.88 -11.43 -12.93
CA MET A 36 7.78 -12.16 -12.03
C MET A 36 8.88 -11.26 -11.42
N TYR A 37 9.22 -10.15 -12.09
CA TYR A 37 10.32 -9.25 -11.70
C TYR A 37 9.83 -7.93 -11.12
N ILE A 38 8.73 -7.37 -11.64
CA ILE A 38 8.19 -6.08 -11.22
C ILE A 38 6.79 -6.18 -10.59
N GLY A 39 6.29 -7.39 -10.34
CA GLY A 39 5.00 -7.66 -9.70
C GLY A 39 3.78 -7.50 -10.64
N SER A 40 3.73 -6.46 -11.46
CA SER A 40 2.65 -6.23 -12.43
C SER A 40 3.13 -5.40 -13.62
N THR A 41 2.30 -5.28 -14.67
CA THR A 41 2.51 -4.35 -15.79
C THR A 41 1.56 -3.15 -15.76
N SER A 42 0.87 -2.95 -14.63
CA SER A 42 0.05 -1.78 -14.34
C SER A 42 0.92 -0.57 -13.95
N GLN A 43 0.30 0.54 -13.57
CA GLN A 43 0.99 1.74 -13.08
C GLN A 43 1.98 1.44 -11.95
N LYS A 44 1.64 0.51 -11.04
CA LYS A 44 2.54 0.08 -9.95
C LYS A 44 3.85 -0.53 -10.49
N GLY A 45 3.77 -1.41 -11.49
CA GLY A 45 4.96 -1.98 -12.13
C GLY A 45 5.76 -0.94 -12.92
N LEU A 46 5.08 0.07 -13.48
CA LEU A 46 5.73 1.20 -14.14
C LEU A 46 6.59 2.00 -13.14
N HIS A 47 6.04 2.35 -11.97
CA HIS A 47 6.78 3.02 -10.90
C HIS A 47 7.94 2.16 -10.36
N HIS A 48 7.78 0.84 -10.35
CA HIS A 48 8.82 -0.09 -9.89
C HIS A 48 10.12 0.04 -10.70
N LEU A 49 10.05 0.37 -12.00
CA LEU A 49 11.25 0.64 -12.80
C LEU A 49 12.08 1.80 -12.23
N VAL A 50 11.41 2.84 -11.72
CA VAL A 50 12.09 3.99 -11.08
C VAL A 50 12.74 3.54 -9.78
N TRP A 51 12.04 2.76 -8.97
CA TRP A 51 12.56 2.24 -7.70
C TRP A 51 13.84 1.43 -7.89
N GLU A 52 13.89 0.55 -8.88
CA GLU A 52 15.07 -0.29 -9.13
C GLU A 52 16.32 0.54 -9.50
N ILE A 53 16.16 1.65 -10.21
CA ILE A 53 17.29 2.54 -10.52
C ILE A 53 17.68 3.41 -9.32
N VAL A 54 16.69 3.99 -8.63
CA VAL A 54 16.92 4.80 -7.42
C VAL A 54 17.58 3.98 -6.32
N ASP A 55 17.13 2.73 -6.09
CA ASP A 55 17.70 1.84 -5.08
C ASP A 55 19.19 1.58 -5.32
N ASN A 56 19.67 1.58 -6.57
CA ASN A 56 21.10 1.49 -6.85
C ASN A 56 21.88 2.72 -6.38
N SER A 57 21.29 3.92 -6.53
CA SER A 57 21.87 5.18 -6.03
C SER A 57 21.81 5.23 -4.49
N ILE A 58 20.74 4.72 -3.89
CA ILE A 58 20.61 4.54 -2.42
C ILE A 58 21.69 3.59 -1.88
N ASP A 59 21.99 2.51 -2.58
CA ASP A 59 23.08 1.59 -2.18
C ASP A 59 24.45 2.27 -2.19
N GLU A 60 24.71 3.21 -3.14
CA GLU A 60 25.90 4.08 -3.10
C GLU A 60 25.89 5.02 -1.89
N ALA A 61 24.71 5.54 -1.49
CA ALA A 61 24.58 6.37 -0.30
C ALA A 61 24.80 5.54 0.99
N LEU A 62 24.25 4.32 1.09
CA LEU A 62 24.49 3.39 2.20
C LEU A 62 25.99 3.01 2.31
N ALA A 63 26.68 2.95 1.18
CA ALA A 63 28.13 2.73 1.15
C ALA A 63 28.96 3.99 1.49
N GLY A 64 28.29 5.14 1.67
CA GLY A 64 28.92 6.41 2.05
C GLY A 64 29.53 7.22 0.88
N TYR A 65 29.18 6.88 -0.36
CA TYR A 65 29.75 7.52 -1.55
C TYR A 65 28.79 8.46 -2.30
N CYS A 66 27.50 8.43 -2.00
CA CYS A 66 26.49 9.27 -2.64
C CYS A 66 25.83 10.18 -1.60
N THR A 67 25.69 11.46 -1.92
CA THR A 67 25.06 12.50 -1.08
C THR A 67 23.92 13.20 -1.78
N GLU A 68 23.74 12.98 -3.09
CA GLU A 68 22.73 13.65 -3.89
C GLU A 68 22.17 12.71 -4.96
N ILE A 69 20.85 12.65 -5.05
CA ILE A 69 20.10 11.89 -6.07
C ILE A 69 19.06 12.83 -6.69
N ASN A 70 19.05 12.93 -8.01
CA ASN A 70 18.09 13.72 -8.75
C ASN A 70 17.26 12.83 -9.67
N VAL A 71 15.93 12.87 -9.54
CA VAL A 71 14.99 12.13 -10.36
C VAL A 71 14.17 13.11 -11.18
N THR A 72 14.11 12.91 -12.49
CA THR A 72 13.36 13.78 -13.40
C THR A 72 12.38 12.96 -14.22
N ILE A 73 11.10 13.36 -14.21
CA ILE A 73 10.10 12.90 -15.17
C ILE A 73 10.20 13.85 -16.37
N GLU A 74 10.62 13.32 -17.50
CA GLU A 74 10.82 14.12 -18.71
C GLU A 74 9.48 14.39 -19.42
N THR A 75 9.47 15.35 -20.33
CA THR A 75 8.25 15.77 -21.06
C THR A 75 7.62 14.66 -21.90
N ASP A 76 8.38 13.63 -22.27
CA ASP A 76 7.95 12.49 -23.06
C ASP A 76 7.66 11.23 -22.23
N ASN A 77 7.50 11.38 -20.90
CA ASN A 77 7.34 10.31 -19.92
C ASN A 77 8.52 9.32 -19.85
N SER A 78 9.73 9.74 -20.22
CA SER A 78 10.95 9.04 -19.83
C SER A 78 11.41 9.51 -18.44
N ILE A 79 12.28 8.73 -17.81
CA ILE A 79 12.84 9.03 -16.49
C ILE A 79 14.34 9.20 -16.60
N THR A 80 14.86 10.21 -15.92
CA THR A 80 16.29 10.42 -15.71
C THR A 80 16.59 10.37 -14.22
N VAL A 81 17.50 9.48 -13.81
CA VAL A 81 18.04 9.39 -12.45
C VAL A 81 19.52 9.71 -12.47
N VAL A 82 19.94 10.65 -11.65
CA VAL A 82 21.33 11.12 -11.54
C VAL A 82 21.78 10.96 -10.10
N ASP A 83 22.90 10.31 -9.87
CA ASP A 83 23.58 10.28 -8.58
C ASP A 83 25.00 10.83 -8.66
N ASN A 84 25.55 11.23 -7.52
CA ASN A 84 26.94 11.67 -7.36
C ASN A 84 27.83 10.61 -6.69
N GLY A 85 27.48 9.31 -6.83
CA GLY A 85 28.23 8.19 -6.30
C GLY A 85 29.56 7.96 -7.01
N ARG A 86 30.15 6.75 -6.85
CA ARG A 86 31.44 6.39 -7.47
C ARG A 86 31.36 6.19 -8.99
N GLY A 87 30.19 6.06 -9.54
CA GLY A 87 29.95 5.63 -10.92
C GLY A 87 30.17 4.12 -11.10
N ILE A 88 29.34 3.50 -11.96
CA ILE A 88 29.45 2.08 -12.31
C ILE A 88 30.85 1.77 -12.87
N PRO A 89 31.50 0.63 -12.50
CA PRO A 89 32.78 0.23 -13.08
C PRO A 89 32.69 0.10 -14.62
N VAL A 90 33.64 0.69 -15.33
CA VAL A 90 33.67 0.74 -16.81
C VAL A 90 34.70 -0.23 -17.42
N GLY A 91 35.57 -0.83 -16.61
CA GLY A 91 36.56 -1.80 -17.04
C GLY A 91 35.97 -3.09 -17.59
N ILE A 92 36.79 -3.89 -18.27
CA ILE A 92 36.41 -5.19 -18.81
C ILE A 92 36.24 -6.20 -17.68
N HIS A 93 35.10 -6.86 -17.59
CA HIS A 93 34.82 -7.93 -16.64
C HIS A 93 35.55 -9.21 -17.06
N GLU A 94 36.44 -9.72 -16.22
CA GLU A 94 37.35 -10.82 -16.57
C GLU A 94 36.67 -12.07 -17.12
N LYS A 95 35.59 -12.53 -16.50
CA LYS A 95 34.86 -13.75 -16.92
C LYS A 95 33.99 -13.53 -18.18
N MET A 96 33.50 -12.32 -18.41
CA MET A 96 32.55 -12.06 -19.49
C MET A 96 33.21 -11.45 -20.72
N GLY A 97 34.44 -10.90 -20.61
CA GLY A 97 35.13 -10.24 -21.70
C GLY A 97 34.45 -8.99 -22.25
N ARG A 98 33.54 -8.41 -21.47
CA ARG A 98 32.73 -7.24 -21.84
C ARG A 98 32.83 -6.16 -20.75
N PRO A 99 32.56 -4.88 -21.07
CA PRO A 99 32.52 -3.82 -20.07
C PRO A 99 31.58 -4.14 -18.90
N ALA A 100 31.96 -3.82 -17.68
CA ALA A 100 31.16 -4.13 -16.48
C ALA A 100 29.78 -3.44 -16.54
N VAL A 101 29.69 -2.23 -17.09
CA VAL A 101 28.39 -1.54 -17.36
C VAL A 101 27.46 -2.41 -18.20
N GLU A 102 28.00 -2.95 -19.32
CA GLU A 102 27.23 -3.80 -20.21
C GLU A 102 26.76 -5.09 -19.52
N VAL A 103 27.65 -5.70 -18.73
CA VAL A 103 27.29 -6.91 -17.95
C VAL A 103 26.15 -6.62 -16.96
N ILE A 104 26.21 -5.52 -16.22
CA ILE A 104 25.19 -5.13 -15.25
C ILE A 104 23.84 -4.85 -15.95
N MET A 105 23.86 -4.27 -17.14
CA MET A 105 22.64 -3.89 -17.87
C MET A 105 22.04 -5.04 -18.68
N THR A 106 22.79 -6.11 -19.00
CA THR A 106 22.32 -7.17 -19.91
C THR A 106 22.31 -8.56 -19.32
N VAL A 107 22.89 -8.79 -18.16
CA VAL A 107 22.99 -10.13 -17.54
C VAL A 107 22.20 -10.16 -16.24
N LEU A 108 21.28 -11.11 -16.12
CA LEU A 108 20.57 -11.36 -14.86
C LEU A 108 21.54 -11.95 -13.83
N HIS A 109 21.35 -11.59 -12.57
CA HIS A 109 22.18 -12.03 -11.46
C HIS A 109 23.65 -11.62 -11.60
N ALA A 110 23.89 -10.44 -12.17
CA ALA A 110 25.19 -9.82 -12.26
C ALA A 110 25.24 -8.52 -11.43
N GLY A 111 26.28 -8.35 -10.63
CA GLY A 111 26.46 -7.12 -9.83
C GLY A 111 27.54 -7.23 -8.79
N GLY A 112 28.03 -6.10 -8.30
CA GLY A 112 29.08 -6.00 -7.26
C GLY A 112 28.61 -6.29 -5.83
N LYS A 113 27.33 -6.68 -5.66
CA LYS A 113 26.68 -6.87 -4.34
C LYS A 113 26.73 -8.33 -3.84
N PHE A 114 27.19 -9.28 -4.64
CA PHE A 114 27.25 -10.71 -4.31
C PHE A 114 28.51 -11.18 -3.57
N GLY A 115 29.50 -10.36 -3.32
CA GLY A 115 30.80 -10.86 -2.85
C GLY A 115 31.52 -10.02 -1.81
N GLY A 116 30.83 -9.15 -1.08
CA GLY A 116 31.39 -8.46 0.10
C GLY A 116 32.53 -7.44 -0.15
N GLY A 117 32.93 -7.20 -1.40
CA GLY A 117 34.05 -6.30 -1.70
C GLY A 117 33.70 -4.83 -1.88
N GLY A 118 32.47 -4.48 -2.26
CA GLY A 118 32.09 -3.12 -2.61
C GLY A 118 31.01 -2.51 -1.74
N TYR A 119 30.13 -3.32 -1.15
CA TYR A 119 29.00 -2.90 -0.34
C TYR A 119 28.90 -3.79 0.90
N LYS A 120 28.96 -3.20 2.09
CA LYS A 120 28.73 -3.92 3.36
C LYS A 120 27.23 -4.17 3.58
N VAL A 121 26.42 -3.23 3.15
CA VAL A 121 24.95 -3.27 3.25
C VAL A 121 24.39 -2.82 1.91
N SER A 122 23.40 -3.51 1.38
CA SER A 122 22.69 -3.09 0.17
C SER A 122 21.23 -3.57 0.20
N GLY A 123 20.33 -2.82 -0.43
CA GLY A 123 18.95 -3.22 -0.70
C GLY A 123 18.81 -4.10 -1.94
N GLY A 124 19.70 -3.90 -2.91
CA GLY A 124 19.75 -4.66 -4.16
C GLY A 124 20.43 -6.02 -4.01
N LEU A 125 19.67 -7.06 -3.67
CA LEU A 125 20.20 -8.39 -3.34
C LEU A 125 20.30 -9.34 -4.54
N HIS A 126 19.48 -9.16 -5.56
CA HIS A 126 19.31 -10.16 -6.62
C HIS A 126 20.14 -9.88 -7.88
N GLY A 127 20.74 -8.68 -8.01
CA GLY A 127 21.52 -8.27 -9.18
C GLY A 127 20.73 -8.29 -10.49
N VAL A 128 19.44 -7.94 -10.43
CA VAL A 128 18.55 -7.96 -11.61
C VAL A 128 17.93 -6.62 -11.92
N GLY A 129 17.85 -5.66 -11.01
CA GLY A 129 17.09 -4.43 -11.15
C GLY A 129 17.41 -3.65 -12.41
N ALA A 130 18.67 -3.28 -12.62
CA ALA A 130 19.10 -2.51 -13.79
C ALA A 130 18.84 -3.24 -15.11
N SER A 131 19.10 -4.55 -15.17
CA SER A 131 18.89 -5.37 -16.36
C SER A 131 17.38 -5.58 -16.64
N VAL A 132 16.56 -5.65 -15.61
CA VAL A 132 15.07 -5.69 -15.76
C VAL A 132 14.56 -4.37 -16.32
N VAL A 133 15.00 -3.21 -15.81
CA VAL A 133 14.62 -1.90 -16.37
C VAL A 133 15.03 -1.79 -17.82
N ASN A 134 16.24 -2.21 -18.17
CA ASN A 134 16.71 -2.25 -19.56
C ASN A 134 15.80 -3.13 -20.45
N ALA A 135 15.50 -4.35 -20.01
CA ALA A 135 14.65 -5.27 -20.77
C ALA A 135 13.23 -4.72 -21.01
N LEU A 136 12.69 -3.94 -20.07
CA LEU A 136 11.33 -3.40 -20.12
C LEU A 136 11.25 -1.97 -20.65
N SER A 137 12.35 -1.43 -21.16
CA SER A 137 12.44 -0.09 -21.77
C SER A 137 12.66 -0.17 -23.27
N THR A 138 12.06 0.76 -24.03
CA THR A 138 12.35 0.92 -25.46
C THR A 138 13.78 1.39 -25.67
N VAL A 139 14.23 2.31 -24.80
CA VAL A 139 15.58 2.87 -24.79
C VAL A 139 16.04 2.99 -23.35
N LEU A 140 17.30 2.64 -23.11
CA LEU A 140 18.00 2.94 -21.86
C LEU A 140 19.39 3.45 -22.21
N GLU A 141 19.76 4.59 -21.61
CA GLU A 141 21.05 5.23 -21.81
C GLU A 141 21.74 5.39 -20.45
N VAL A 142 23.01 5.05 -20.39
CA VAL A 142 23.82 5.14 -19.19
C VAL A 142 25.01 6.06 -19.45
N PHE A 143 25.16 7.07 -18.59
CA PHE A 143 26.34 7.94 -18.55
C PHE A 143 27.05 7.69 -17.23
N VAL A 144 28.30 7.26 -17.29
CA VAL A 144 29.12 7.02 -16.12
C VAL A 144 30.24 8.05 -16.05
N HIS A 145 30.21 8.86 -15.00
CA HIS A 145 31.22 9.84 -14.67
C HIS A 145 32.28 9.16 -13.75
N ARG A 146 33.39 8.75 -14.33
CA ARG A 146 34.42 8.01 -13.61
C ARG A 146 35.80 8.18 -14.26
N ASP A 147 36.83 8.22 -13.42
CA ASP A 147 38.24 8.30 -13.83
C ASP A 147 38.51 9.50 -14.75
N GLY A 148 37.87 10.65 -14.49
CA GLY A 148 38.00 11.88 -15.24
C GLY A 148 37.29 11.91 -16.60
N LYS A 149 36.45 10.90 -16.90
CA LYS A 149 35.79 10.75 -18.20
C LYS A 149 34.31 10.47 -18.05
N ILE A 150 33.53 10.85 -19.08
CA ILE A 150 32.13 10.44 -19.24
C ILE A 150 32.07 9.28 -20.23
N HIS A 151 31.68 8.13 -19.70
CA HIS A 151 31.45 6.94 -20.47
C HIS A 151 29.97 6.81 -20.80
N TYR A 152 29.62 6.51 -22.05
CA TYR A 152 28.25 6.41 -22.51
C TYR A 152 28.01 5.07 -23.19
N GLN A 153 26.85 4.47 -22.88
CA GLN A 153 26.34 3.29 -23.56
C GLN A 153 24.84 3.36 -23.69
N LYS A 154 24.34 2.93 -24.88
CA LYS A 154 22.89 2.88 -25.18
C LYS A 154 22.44 1.44 -25.38
N PHE A 155 21.22 1.17 -24.90
CA PHE A 155 20.53 -0.11 -25.02
C PHE A 155 19.13 0.08 -25.58
N GLU A 156 18.62 -0.92 -26.29
CA GLU A 156 17.24 -0.95 -26.80
C GLU A 156 16.61 -2.30 -26.48
N ARG A 157 15.51 -2.28 -25.69
CA ARG A 157 14.77 -3.49 -25.26
C ARG A 157 15.66 -4.60 -24.69
N GLY A 158 16.63 -4.22 -23.88
CA GLY A 158 17.56 -5.15 -23.26
C GLY A 158 18.79 -5.49 -24.09
N ALA A 159 18.82 -5.15 -25.38
CA ALA A 159 19.96 -5.41 -26.25
C ALA A 159 20.93 -4.23 -26.28
N VAL A 160 22.22 -4.51 -26.45
CA VAL A 160 23.24 -3.48 -26.68
C VAL A 160 22.98 -2.82 -28.04
N HIS A 161 22.83 -1.49 -28.07
CA HIS A 161 22.72 -0.73 -29.29
C HIS A 161 24.06 -0.11 -29.69
N ASP A 162 24.72 0.58 -28.73
CA ASP A 162 26.02 1.18 -28.93
C ASP A 162 27.08 0.50 -28.03
N GLU A 163 28.31 0.37 -28.51
CA GLU A 163 29.44 0.00 -27.65
C GLU A 163 29.75 1.10 -26.63
N LEU A 164 30.32 0.71 -25.48
CA LEU A 164 30.73 1.68 -24.45
C LEU A 164 31.82 2.61 -25.05
N LYS A 165 31.56 3.91 -25.02
CA LYS A 165 32.48 4.93 -25.56
C LYS A 165 32.67 6.07 -24.57
N VAL A 166 33.84 6.69 -24.62
CA VAL A 166 34.10 7.97 -23.93
C VAL A 166 33.56 9.09 -24.82
N ILE A 167 32.73 9.96 -24.25
CA ILE A 167 32.10 11.07 -24.98
C ILE A 167 32.63 12.44 -24.56
N ASP A 168 33.12 12.57 -23.30
CA ASP A 168 33.62 13.84 -22.77
C ASP A 168 34.51 13.59 -21.54
N GLU A 169 35.14 14.64 -21.04
CA GLU A 169 35.86 14.70 -19.77
C GLU A 169 35.00 15.28 -18.66
N THR A 170 35.26 14.90 -17.41
CA THR A 170 34.48 15.37 -16.24
C THR A 170 35.35 15.39 -14.98
N ASP A 171 35.09 16.38 -14.12
CA ASP A 171 35.62 16.46 -12.75
C ASP A 171 34.72 15.81 -11.71
N ARG A 172 33.53 15.31 -12.13
CA ARG A 172 32.50 14.69 -11.26
C ARG A 172 32.64 13.17 -11.30
N THR A 173 32.08 12.53 -10.26
CA THR A 173 31.78 11.10 -10.24
C THR A 173 30.28 10.89 -10.15
N GLY A 174 29.79 9.75 -10.59
CA GLY A 174 28.40 9.37 -10.47
C GLY A 174 27.86 8.59 -11.66
N THR A 175 26.59 8.27 -11.60
CA THR A 175 25.88 7.59 -12.68
C THR A 175 24.64 8.37 -13.07
N THR A 176 24.39 8.48 -14.37
CA THR A 176 23.11 8.95 -14.92
C THR A 176 22.50 7.81 -15.70
N VAL A 177 21.26 7.45 -15.37
CA VAL A 177 20.47 6.47 -16.11
C VAL A 177 19.23 7.19 -16.65
N HIS A 178 19.09 7.17 -17.97
CA HIS A 178 17.90 7.64 -18.65
C HIS A 178 17.19 6.46 -19.30
N PHE A 179 15.87 6.29 -19.08
CA PHE A 179 15.12 5.18 -19.67
C PHE A 179 13.68 5.57 -20.03
N LYS A 180 13.17 4.92 -21.06
CA LYS A 180 11.80 5.09 -21.55
C LYS A 180 11.07 3.76 -21.53
N PRO A 181 9.97 3.59 -20.78
CA PRO A 181 9.21 2.34 -20.70
C PRO A 181 8.71 1.88 -22.07
N ASP A 182 8.64 0.55 -22.26
CA ASP A 182 8.17 -0.04 -23.52
C ASP A 182 6.63 -0.18 -23.52
N PRO A 183 5.92 0.52 -24.47
CA PRO A 183 4.47 0.43 -24.60
C PRO A 183 3.98 -0.98 -25.00
N GLN A 184 4.86 -1.85 -25.46
CA GLN A 184 4.52 -3.26 -25.72
C GLN A 184 4.33 -4.06 -24.43
N ILE A 185 4.92 -3.60 -23.33
CA ILE A 185 4.84 -4.23 -21.99
C ILE A 185 3.80 -3.52 -21.14
N PHE A 186 3.87 -2.19 -21.07
CA PHE A 186 2.96 -1.36 -20.27
C PHE A 186 1.82 -0.87 -21.16
N THR A 187 0.79 -1.71 -21.30
CA THR A 187 -0.34 -1.45 -22.22
C THR A 187 -1.45 -0.62 -21.59
N GLU A 188 -1.51 -0.53 -20.26
CA GLU A 188 -2.55 0.21 -19.55
C GLU A 188 -2.22 1.70 -19.46
N THR A 189 -0.98 2.02 -19.08
CA THR A 189 -0.50 3.40 -18.96
C THR A 189 1.02 3.46 -19.09
N LEU A 190 1.50 4.61 -19.60
CA LEU A 190 2.92 5.00 -19.60
C LEU A 190 3.14 6.26 -18.73
N GLU A 191 2.07 6.78 -18.11
CA GLU A 191 2.14 8.00 -17.33
C GLU A 191 2.56 7.70 -15.90
N TYR A 192 3.65 8.35 -15.46
CA TYR A 192 4.08 8.32 -14.07
C TYR A 192 3.21 9.25 -13.22
N ASP A 193 2.82 8.76 -12.05
CA ASP A 193 2.23 9.58 -11.01
C ASP A 193 3.34 10.25 -10.19
N TYR A 194 3.35 11.58 -10.19
CA TYR A 194 4.37 12.36 -9.50
C TYR A 194 4.29 12.18 -7.99
N ASP A 195 3.09 12.18 -7.43
CA ASP A 195 2.90 12.19 -5.99
C ASP A 195 3.31 10.84 -5.39
N THR A 196 3.02 9.75 -6.07
CA THR A 196 3.50 8.41 -5.72
C THR A 196 5.03 8.34 -5.72
N LEU A 197 5.69 8.88 -6.76
CA LEU A 197 7.15 8.92 -6.81
C LEU A 197 7.73 9.83 -5.72
N ALA A 198 7.17 11.02 -5.53
CA ALA A 198 7.61 12.01 -4.56
C ALA A 198 7.51 11.48 -3.12
N ASN A 199 6.42 10.79 -2.77
CA ASN A 199 6.24 10.19 -1.45
C ASN A 199 7.30 9.13 -1.14
N ARG A 200 7.57 8.23 -2.09
CA ARG A 200 8.62 7.22 -1.90
C ARG A 200 10.02 7.83 -1.80
N LEU A 201 10.34 8.84 -2.60
CA LEU A 201 11.62 9.52 -2.54
C LEU A 201 11.79 10.29 -1.21
N ARG A 202 10.73 10.90 -0.69
CA ARG A 202 10.71 11.51 0.64
C ARG A 202 10.98 10.49 1.75
N GLU A 203 10.36 9.32 1.68
CA GLU A 203 10.61 8.21 2.62
C GLU A 203 12.09 7.80 2.59
N LEU A 204 12.66 7.60 1.40
CA LEU A 204 14.08 7.26 1.24
C LEU A 204 15.01 8.33 1.80
N ALA A 205 14.66 9.62 1.67
CA ALA A 205 15.43 10.71 2.27
C ALA A 205 15.38 10.68 3.81
N PHE A 206 14.24 10.34 4.42
CA PHE A 206 14.16 10.14 5.87
C PHE A 206 14.99 8.95 6.36
N LEU A 207 15.02 7.86 5.60
CA LEU A 207 15.76 6.64 5.95
C LEU A 207 17.28 6.79 5.78
N ASN A 208 17.73 7.77 4.98
CA ASN A 208 19.13 8.01 4.67
C ASN A 208 19.55 9.42 5.14
N ARG A 209 19.89 9.52 6.41
CA ARG A 209 20.31 10.77 7.04
C ARG A 209 21.40 11.48 6.22
N GLY A 210 21.17 12.75 5.90
CA GLY A 210 22.14 13.58 5.18
C GLY A 210 22.18 13.38 3.66
N LEU A 211 21.29 12.56 3.10
CA LEU A 211 21.11 12.41 1.65
C LEU A 211 20.09 13.43 1.13
N THR A 212 20.47 14.18 0.10
CA THR A 212 19.54 15.04 -0.64
C THR A 212 18.91 14.28 -1.80
N ILE A 213 17.58 14.24 -1.87
CA ILE A 213 16.86 13.64 -3.00
C ILE A 213 15.95 14.71 -3.60
N THR A 214 16.07 14.95 -4.91
CA THR A 214 15.22 15.86 -5.64
C THR A 214 14.36 15.11 -6.65
N ILE A 215 13.10 15.52 -6.79
CA ILE A 215 12.23 15.08 -7.90
C ILE A 215 11.69 16.28 -8.65
N GLU A 216 11.75 16.24 -9.98
CA GLU A 216 11.23 17.26 -10.89
C GLU A 216 10.32 16.64 -11.94
N ASP A 217 9.15 17.25 -12.19
CA ASP A 217 8.25 16.88 -13.27
C ASP A 217 8.24 17.96 -14.35
N LYS A 218 8.93 17.69 -15.45
CA LYS A 218 9.01 18.63 -16.58
C LYS A 218 7.75 18.67 -17.46
N ARG A 219 6.77 17.79 -17.20
CA ARG A 219 5.47 17.80 -17.88
C ARG A 219 4.57 18.93 -17.35
N ALA A 220 4.85 19.41 -16.12
CA ALA A 220 4.11 20.48 -15.45
C ALA A 220 5.06 21.61 -15.02
N GLU A 221 4.58 22.87 -15.12
CA GLU A 221 5.37 24.01 -14.67
C GLU A 221 5.54 24.00 -13.13
N ASN A 222 6.78 24.20 -12.66
CA ASN A 222 7.16 24.37 -11.25
C ASN A 222 6.84 23.17 -10.32
N LYS A 223 6.68 21.95 -10.84
CA LYS A 223 6.47 20.78 -10.01
C LYS A 223 7.83 20.15 -9.65
N ARG A 224 8.42 20.62 -8.54
CA ARG A 224 9.71 20.16 -8.03
C ARG A 224 9.68 20.11 -6.51
N ASN A 225 10.19 19.02 -5.93
CA ASN A 225 10.41 18.86 -4.50
C ASN A 225 11.87 18.45 -4.23
N GLU A 226 12.41 18.95 -3.12
CA GLU A 226 13.73 18.58 -2.61
C GLU A 226 13.58 18.12 -1.16
N TYR A 227 14.13 16.96 -0.86
CA TYR A 227 14.05 16.30 0.44
C TYR A 227 15.44 16.15 1.04
N PHE A 228 15.63 16.68 2.25
CA PHE A 228 16.84 16.56 3.02
C PHE A 228 16.49 16.56 4.51
N TYR A 229 16.88 15.52 5.25
CA TYR A 229 16.53 15.37 6.65
C TYR A 229 17.74 14.99 7.50
N GLU A 230 18.30 15.97 8.22
CA GLU A 230 19.43 15.74 9.14
C GLU A 230 19.07 14.83 10.32
N GLY A 231 17.83 14.85 10.77
CA GLY A 231 17.34 14.00 11.87
C GLY A 231 17.02 12.57 11.46
N GLY A 232 17.06 12.24 10.15
CA GLY A 232 16.79 10.91 9.68
C GLY A 232 15.41 10.36 10.12
N ILE A 233 15.37 9.14 10.67
CA ILE A 233 14.12 8.50 11.14
C ILE A 233 13.49 9.21 12.35
N LYS A 234 14.23 10.04 13.11
CA LYS A 234 13.65 10.91 14.14
C LYS A 234 12.72 11.94 13.50
N SER A 235 13.20 12.64 12.46
CA SER A 235 12.39 13.58 11.68
C SER A 235 11.23 12.90 10.95
N TYR A 236 11.38 11.62 10.59
CA TYR A 236 10.29 10.86 10.00
C TYR A 236 9.14 10.64 10.99
N VAL A 237 9.43 10.26 12.23
CA VAL A 237 8.41 10.11 13.29
C VAL A 237 7.75 11.46 13.60
N GLU A 238 8.50 12.58 13.65
CA GLU A 238 7.95 13.93 13.79
C GLU A 238 6.99 14.25 12.64
N HIS A 239 7.40 13.96 11.42
CA HIS A 239 6.56 14.16 10.22
C HIS A 239 5.26 13.36 10.29
N LEU A 240 5.30 12.08 10.68
CA LEU A 240 4.13 11.21 10.81
C LEU A 240 3.19 11.66 11.94
N ASN A 241 3.71 12.34 12.96
CA ASN A 241 2.91 12.85 14.08
C ASN A 241 2.53 14.33 13.96
N ARG A 242 2.87 15.02 12.86
CA ARG A 242 2.60 16.46 12.69
C ARG A 242 1.12 16.84 12.84
N THR A 243 0.22 15.90 12.54
CA THR A 243 -1.23 16.07 12.67
C THR A 243 -1.79 15.59 14.00
N LYS A 244 -0.97 14.97 14.88
CA LYS A 244 -1.38 14.34 16.13
C LYS A 244 -0.98 15.19 17.35
N GLU A 245 -1.65 14.98 18.47
CA GLU A 245 -1.23 15.55 19.75
C GLU A 245 -0.26 14.58 20.44
N VAL A 246 1.01 14.98 20.53
CA VAL A 246 2.06 14.12 21.05
C VAL A 246 2.13 14.17 22.58
N LEU A 247 2.41 13.04 23.22
CA LEU A 247 2.55 12.96 24.69
C LEU A 247 3.91 13.48 25.19
N HIS A 248 4.90 13.53 24.32
CA HIS A 248 6.23 14.08 24.60
C HIS A 248 6.76 14.76 23.33
N GLU A 249 7.43 15.90 23.49
CA GLU A 249 7.83 16.78 22.39
C GLU A 249 8.80 16.11 21.43
N GLU A 250 9.86 15.48 21.94
CA GLU A 250 10.87 14.84 21.10
C GLU A 250 10.60 13.34 20.94
N PRO A 251 10.73 12.80 19.71
CA PRO A 251 10.77 11.35 19.52
C PRO A 251 11.95 10.72 20.24
N ILE A 252 11.74 9.55 20.80
CA ILE A 252 12.77 8.72 21.39
C ILE A 252 13.56 8.10 20.26
N TYR A 253 14.88 8.29 20.24
CA TYR A 253 15.76 7.72 19.22
C TYR A 253 16.77 6.78 19.88
N ILE A 254 16.91 5.60 19.29
CA ILE A 254 17.79 4.52 19.74
C ILE A 254 18.56 4.01 18.53
N GLU A 255 19.87 3.94 18.66
CA GLU A 255 20.76 3.37 17.67
C GLU A 255 21.73 2.42 18.36
N GLY A 256 22.08 1.32 17.70
CA GLY A 256 23.09 0.39 18.17
C GLY A 256 23.51 -0.59 17.11
N GLU A 257 24.74 -1.09 17.25
CA GLU A 257 25.30 -2.11 16.35
C GLU A 257 25.73 -3.33 17.18
N LYS A 258 25.35 -4.50 16.70
CA LYS A 258 25.77 -5.77 17.29
C LYS A 258 25.89 -6.84 16.20
N ASP A 259 26.99 -7.59 16.21
CA ASP A 259 27.26 -8.68 15.26
C ASP A 259 27.23 -8.23 13.78
N GLY A 260 27.59 -6.96 13.50
CA GLY A 260 27.55 -6.36 12.17
C GLY A 260 26.15 -5.95 11.70
N ILE A 261 25.15 -6.02 12.58
CA ILE A 261 23.78 -5.60 12.33
C ILE A 261 23.57 -4.26 13.03
N THR A 262 23.22 -3.23 12.26
CA THR A 262 22.84 -1.91 12.80
C THR A 262 21.35 -1.84 12.99
N ILE A 263 20.91 -1.39 14.16
CA ILE A 263 19.50 -1.16 14.50
C ILE A 263 19.29 0.32 14.77
N GLU A 264 18.32 0.90 14.13
CA GLU A 264 17.84 2.25 14.41
C GLU A 264 16.34 2.18 14.71
N VAL A 265 15.91 2.75 15.83
CA VAL A 265 14.50 2.84 16.22
C VAL A 265 14.22 4.26 16.60
N SER A 266 13.17 4.84 16.03
CA SER A 266 12.59 6.08 16.52
C SER A 266 11.13 5.88 16.85
N LEU A 267 10.66 6.39 17.99
CA LEU A 267 9.27 6.25 18.41
C LEU A 267 8.78 7.47 19.20
N GLN A 268 7.47 7.71 19.08
CA GLN A 268 6.78 8.77 19.82
C GLN A 268 5.35 8.34 20.11
N TYR A 269 4.87 8.66 21.31
CA TYR A 269 3.48 8.43 21.68
C TYR A 269 2.62 9.66 21.44
N ASN A 270 1.39 9.43 20.99
CA ASN A 270 0.37 10.45 20.77
C ASN A 270 -0.95 10.08 21.45
N ASP A 271 -1.93 10.97 21.38
CA ASP A 271 -3.24 10.79 22.01
C ASP A 271 -4.16 9.81 21.28
N GLY A 272 -3.81 9.43 20.02
CA GLY A 272 -4.56 8.50 19.20
C GLY A 272 -4.68 7.08 19.77
N TYR A 273 -5.43 6.23 19.09
CA TYR A 273 -5.71 4.84 19.51
C TYR A 273 -5.06 3.80 18.61
N THR A 274 -4.51 4.23 17.48
CA THR A 274 -3.86 3.37 16.48
C THR A 274 -2.42 3.06 16.86
N SER A 275 -1.91 1.92 16.38
CA SER A 275 -0.51 1.51 16.49
C SER A 275 0.12 1.59 15.12
N ASN A 276 0.94 2.60 14.86
CA ASN A 276 1.60 2.85 13.59
C ASN A 276 3.09 2.50 13.71
N ILE A 277 3.43 1.28 13.34
CA ILE A 277 4.80 0.77 13.36
C ILE A 277 5.19 0.44 11.92
N TYR A 278 6.21 1.13 11.42
CA TYR A 278 6.75 0.92 10.09
C TYR A 278 8.15 0.33 10.21
N SER A 279 8.38 -0.79 9.55
CA SER A 279 9.61 -1.53 9.66
C SER A 279 10.35 -1.61 8.32
N PHE A 280 11.68 -1.46 8.37
CA PHE A 280 12.54 -1.41 7.20
C PHE A 280 13.75 -2.31 7.39
N ALA A 281 14.18 -2.96 6.32
CA ALA A 281 15.42 -3.70 6.25
C ALA A 281 16.21 -3.25 5.01
N ASN A 282 17.41 -2.69 5.21
CA ASN A 282 18.23 -2.08 4.15
C ASN A 282 17.41 -1.09 3.29
N ASN A 283 16.65 -0.20 3.93
CA ASN A 283 15.74 0.79 3.34
C ASN A 283 14.54 0.23 2.57
N ILE A 284 14.32 -1.09 2.59
CA ILE A 284 13.16 -1.73 2.00
C ILE A 284 12.06 -1.82 3.05
N HIS A 285 10.87 -1.30 2.72
CA HIS A 285 9.71 -1.37 3.61
C HIS A 285 9.19 -2.81 3.71
N THR A 286 9.28 -3.38 4.92
CA THR A 286 8.78 -4.71 5.23
C THR A 286 7.36 -4.62 5.78
N TYR A 287 6.38 -4.38 4.90
CA TYR A 287 5.01 -4.11 5.32
C TYR A 287 4.29 -5.30 6.00
N GLU A 288 4.80 -6.52 5.84
CA GLU A 288 4.38 -7.70 6.62
C GLU A 288 5.23 -7.89 7.90
N GLY A 289 6.09 -6.91 8.23
CA GLY A 289 6.95 -6.93 9.38
C GLY A 289 8.16 -7.84 9.21
N GLY A 290 8.48 -8.59 10.26
CA GLY A 290 9.61 -9.50 10.28
C GLY A 290 10.22 -9.65 11.68
N THR A 291 11.39 -10.24 11.71
CA THR A 291 12.09 -10.55 12.97
C THR A 291 12.51 -9.31 13.74
N HIS A 292 12.91 -8.22 13.07
CA HIS A 292 13.24 -6.93 13.68
C HIS A 292 12.04 -6.29 14.36
N GLU A 293 10.89 -6.25 13.69
CA GLU A 293 9.64 -5.72 14.25
C GLU A 293 9.17 -6.58 15.43
N SER A 294 9.25 -7.90 15.31
CA SER A 294 8.90 -8.82 16.39
C SER A 294 9.80 -8.65 17.61
N GLY A 295 11.10 -8.45 17.41
CA GLY A 295 12.07 -8.14 18.48
C GLY A 295 11.71 -6.83 19.18
N PHE A 296 11.47 -5.76 18.42
CA PHE A 296 11.03 -4.46 18.94
C PHE A 296 9.74 -4.56 19.78
N LYS A 297 8.67 -5.18 19.23
CA LYS A 297 7.38 -5.32 19.92
C LYS A 297 7.51 -6.11 21.23
N THR A 298 8.34 -7.14 21.25
CA THR A 298 8.59 -7.96 22.45
C THR A 298 9.33 -7.15 23.50
N ALA A 299 10.41 -6.48 23.13
CA ALA A 299 11.23 -5.67 24.03
C ALA A 299 10.44 -4.47 24.58
N LEU A 300 9.68 -3.75 23.75
CA LEU A 300 8.84 -2.64 24.15
C LEU A 300 7.87 -3.05 25.26
N THR A 301 7.15 -4.17 25.06
CA THR A 301 6.17 -4.66 26.03
C THR A 301 6.84 -5.05 27.35
N ARG A 302 7.96 -5.76 27.27
CA ARG A 302 8.71 -6.20 28.46
C ARG A 302 9.26 -5.02 29.25
N VAL A 303 9.95 -4.09 28.60
CA VAL A 303 10.61 -2.96 29.27
C VAL A 303 9.60 -2.03 29.95
N ILE A 304 8.47 -1.75 29.31
CA ILE A 304 7.43 -0.91 29.93
C ILE A 304 6.84 -1.60 31.16
N ASN A 305 6.54 -2.90 31.10
CA ASN A 305 6.05 -3.64 32.27
C ASN A 305 7.08 -3.70 33.40
N ASP A 306 8.34 -3.97 33.09
CA ASP A 306 9.44 -4.02 34.04
C ASP A 306 9.63 -2.65 34.74
N TYR A 307 9.59 -1.56 33.99
CA TYR A 307 9.66 -0.21 34.49
C TYR A 307 8.48 0.09 35.43
N ALA A 308 7.26 -0.20 34.99
CA ALA A 308 6.05 0.08 35.77
C ALA A 308 6.02 -0.68 37.12
N ARG A 309 6.53 -1.93 37.15
CA ARG A 309 6.68 -2.70 38.37
C ARG A 309 7.78 -2.13 39.28
N LYS A 310 8.96 -1.85 38.75
CA LYS A 310 10.08 -1.27 39.52
C LYS A 310 9.75 0.08 40.15
N GLN A 311 8.93 0.87 39.46
CA GLN A 311 8.46 2.18 39.97
C GLN A 311 7.19 2.12 40.83
N ASN A 312 6.70 0.90 41.15
CA ASN A 312 5.48 0.66 41.93
C ASN A 312 4.22 1.32 41.32
N VAL A 313 4.17 1.49 39.99
CA VAL A 313 2.96 1.93 39.28
C VAL A 313 1.92 0.82 39.31
N PHE A 314 2.36 -0.44 39.17
CA PHE A 314 1.53 -1.63 39.36
C PHE A 314 1.63 -2.14 40.78
N LYS A 315 0.50 -2.57 41.35
CA LYS A 315 0.44 -3.34 42.60
C LYS A 315 0.81 -4.81 42.29
N ASP A 316 1.20 -5.54 43.35
CA ASP A 316 1.64 -6.96 43.19
C ASP A 316 0.61 -7.87 42.50
N ASN A 317 -0.68 -7.56 42.62
CA ASN A 317 -1.79 -8.32 42.05
C ASN A 317 -2.28 -7.77 40.72
N ASP A 318 -1.70 -6.69 40.20
CA ASP A 318 -2.11 -6.14 38.89
C ASP A 318 -1.52 -6.99 37.76
N ASP A 319 -2.35 -7.24 36.72
CA ASP A 319 -1.90 -7.88 35.50
C ASP A 319 -0.93 -6.99 34.72
N ASN A 320 0.00 -7.60 34.00
CA ASN A 320 0.86 -6.88 33.06
C ASN A 320 0.05 -6.31 31.90
N LEU A 321 0.53 -5.20 31.34
CA LEU A 321 0.01 -4.68 30.07
C LEU A 321 0.28 -5.68 28.95
N SER A 322 -0.70 -5.90 28.11
CA SER A 322 -0.52 -6.67 26.87
C SER A 322 0.27 -5.89 25.82
N GLY A 323 0.73 -6.58 24.78
CA GLY A 323 1.38 -5.91 23.65
C GLY A 323 0.51 -4.84 22.99
N GLU A 324 -0.81 -5.07 22.86
CA GLU A 324 -1.76 -4.08 22.34
C GLU A 324 -1.84 -2.85 23.23
N ASP A 325 -1.91 -3.04 24.54
CA ASP A 325 -2.03 -1.94 25.51
C ASP A 325 -0.83 -0.99 25.41
N VAL A 326 0.39 -1.53 25.31
CA VAL A 326 1.60 -0.71 25.23
C VAL A 326 1.82 -0.06 23.86
N ARG A 327 1.17 -0.56 22.81
CA ARG A 327 1.28 0.01 21.47
C ARG A 327 0.15 0.97 21.11
N GLU A 328 -0.86 1.16 21.97
CA GLU A 328 -1.90 2.16 21.70
C GLU A 328 -1.31 3.57 21.63
N GLY A 329 -1.53 4.27 20.53
CA GLY A 329 -1.05 5.63 20.29
C GLY A 329 0.45 5.74 19.98
N ILE A 330 1.12 4.66 19.60
CA ILE A 330 2.53 4.70 19.19
C ILE A 330 2.67 5.00 17.70
N THR A 331 3.62 5.85 17.36
CA THR A 331 4.21 5.95 16.01
C THR A 331 5.67 5.56 16.12
N ALA A 332 6.11 4.55 15.37
CA ALA A 332 7.49 4.06 15.45
C ALA A 332 8.02 3.68 14.06
N ILE A 333 9.30 3.97 13.86
CA ILE A 333 10.10 3.48 12.74
C ILE A 333 11.13 2.51 13.29
N VAL A 334 11.20 1.31 12.73
CA VAL A 334 12.18 0.27 13.08
C VAL A 334 12.99 -0.04 11.83
N SER A 335 14.22 0.41 11.77
CA SER A 335 15.11 0.21 10.64
C SER A 335 16.29 -0.69 11.03
N VAL A 336 16.58 -1.68 10.20
CA VAL A 336 17.72 -2.55 10.35
C VAL A 336 18.60 -2.52 9.10
N LYS A 337 19.91 -2.45 9.30
CA LYS A 337 20.91 -2.62 8.24
C LYS A 337 21.63 -3.95 8.49
N HIS A 338 21.47 -4.87 7.55
CA HIS A 338 22.00 -6.24 7.63
C HIS A 338 22.87 -6.54 6.40
N PRO A 339 24.07 -7.14 6.55
CA PRO A 339 24.94 -7.43 5.41
C PRO A 339 24.36 -8.49 4.46
N ASP A 340 23.56 -9.42 4.97
CA ASP A 340 22.93 -10.50 4.19
C ASP A 340 21.47 -10.70 4.62
N PRO A 341 20.55 -9.79 4.27
CA PRO A 341 19.16 -9.89 4.67
C PRO A 341 18.43 -10.98 3.88
N GLN A 342 17.67 -11.80 4.59
CA GLN A 342 16.83 -12.87 4.03
C GLN A 342 15.36 -12.45 4.12
N PHE A 343 14.70 -12.37 2.98
CA PHE A 343 13.29 -12.00 2.90
C PHE A 343 12.42 -13.20 2.54
N GLU A 344 11.18 -13.20 3.05
CA GLU A 344 10.17 -14.12 2.58
C GLU A 344 9.64 -13.61 1.21
N GLY A 345 9.98 -14.33 0.12
CA GLY A 345 9.53 -14.03 -1.24
C GLY A 345 10.29 -12.92 -1.97
N GLN A 346 10.01 -12.82 -3.28
CA GLN A 346 10.67 -11.87 -4.21
C GLN A 346 10.32 -10.41 -3.92
N THR A 347 9.13 -10.15 -3.39
CA THR A 347 8.63 -8.79 -3.09
C THR A 347 9.22 -8.20 -1.80
N LYS A 348 10.07 -8.94 -1.09
CA LYS A 348 10.82 -8.49 0.10
C LYS A 348 9.94 -7.93 1.24
N THR A 349 8.71 -8.43 1.37
CA THR A 349 7.69 -7.89 2.25
C THR A 349 7.93 -8.16 3.74
N LYS A 350 8.72 -9.20 4.05
CA LYS A 350 8.97 -9.65 5.42
C LYS A 350 10.41 -10.13 5.62
N LEU A 351 11.06 -9.64 6.66
CA LEU A 351 12.44 -10.07 7.02
C LEU A 351 12.41 -11.38 7.82
N GLY A 352 13.20 -12.38 7.35
CA GLY A 352 13.24 -13.72 7.91
C GLY A 352 14.40 -14.02 8.86
N ASN A 353 15.50 -13.25 8.83
CA ASN A 353 16.71 -13.48 9.63
C ASN A 353 16.44 -13.65 11.12
N SER A 354 16.61 -14.85 11.68
CA SER A 354 16.26 -15.16 13.07
C SER A 354 17.10 -14.40 14.10
N GLU A 355 18.39 -14.18 13.81
CA GLU A 355 19.35 -13.46 14.65
C GLU A 355 18.95 -11.99 14.87
N VAL A 356 18.33 -11.36 13.88
CA VAL A 356 17.90 -9.96 13.96
C VAL A 356 16.91 -9.73 15.08
N ARG A 357 16.04 -10.72 15.37
CA ARG A 357 15.08 -10.63 16.47
C ARG A 357 15.76 -10.42 17.82
N ALA A 358 16.78 -11.22 18.11
CA ALA A 358 17.51 -11.15 19.38
C ALA A 358 18.34 -9.88 19.50
N VAL A 359 18.98 -9.46 18.39
CA VAL A 359 19.78 -8.23 18.34
C VAL A 359 18.88 -7.02 18.58
N THR A 360 17.73 -6.96 17.89
CA THR A 360 16.77 -5.86 18.08
C THR A 360 16.20 -5.82 19.49
N ASP A 361 15.78 -6.99 20.03
CA ASP A 361 15.22 -7.07 21.39
C ASP A 361 16.23 -6.57 22.43
N THR A 362 17.48 -7.06 22.40
CA THR A 362 18.49 -6.69 23.39
C THR A 362 18.91 -5.23 23.27
N THR A 363 19.25 -4.77 22.07
CA THR A 363 19.72 -3.40 21.83
C THR A 363 18.64 -2.38 22.21
N PHE A 364 17.41 -2.62 21.76
CA PHE A 364 16.31 -1.73 22.10
C PHE A 364 16.00 -1.74 23.61
N ALA A 365 15.96 -2.91 24.26
CA ALA A 365 15.63 -3.00 25.66
C ALA A 365 16.64 -2.27 26.57
N ASP A 366 17.92 -2.39 26.29
CA ASP A 366 18.98 -1.76 27.08
C ASP A 366 18.90 -0.22 27.01
N HIS A 367 18.80 0.32 25.79
CA HIS A 367 18.74 1.78 25.59
C HIS A 367 17.39 2.37 26.03
N PHE A 368 16.28 1.71 25.70
CA PHE A 368 14.96 2.19 26.08
C PHE A 368 14.73 2.12 27.58
N GLY A 369 15.24 1.06 28.25
CA GLY A 369 15.20 0.95 29.69
C GLY A 369 15.97 2.09 30.39
N SER A 370 17.15 2.45 29.89
CA SER A 370 17.93 3.59 30.37
C SER A 370 17.18 4.90 30.15
N PHE A 371 16.62 5.10 28.94
CA PHE A 371 15.83 6.30 28.63
C PHE A 371 14.65 6.51 29.59
N LEU A 372 13.89 5.45 29.91
CA LEU A 372 12.75 5.54 30.82
C LEU A 372 13.17 5.96 32.26
N LEU A 373 14.35 5.50 32.72
CA LEU A 373 14.90 5.88 34.02
C LEU A 373 15.39 7.32 34.03
N GLU A 374 15.98 7.79 32.95
CA GLU A 374 16.47 9.17 32.79
C GLU A 374 15.33 10.17 32.58
N ASN A 375 14.19 9.73 32.03
CA ASN A 375 13.04 10.56 31.67
C ASN A 375 11.73 10.13 32.36
N PRO A 376 11.65 10.19 33.70
CA PRO A 376 10.54 9.63 34.46
C PRO A 376 9.19 10.30 34.17
N SER A 377 9.16 11.56 33.73
CA SER A 377 7.93 12.28 33.34
C SER A 377 7.35 11.69 32.02
N VAL A 378 8.19 11.41 31.05
CA VAL A 378 7.80 10.78 29.76
C VAL A 378 7.38 9.32 30.01
N ALA A 379 8.19 8.58 30.78
CA ALA A 379 7.90 7.21 31.14
C ALA A 379 6.54 7.05 31.84
N ARG A 380 6.20 7.97 32.76
CA ARG A 380 4.88 7.99 33.41
C ARG A 380 3.74 8.16 32.41
N LYS A 381 3.85 9.11 31.47
CA LYS A 381 2.83 9.34 30.43
C LYS A 381 2.63 8.10 29.56
N ILE A 382 3.72 7.41 29.16
CA ILE A 382 3.68 6.18 28.39
C ILE A 382 2.94 5.06 29.15
N VAL A 383 3.31 4.85 30.44
CA VAL A 383 2.66 3.84 31.28
C VAL A 383 1.18 4.16 31.51
N GLU A 384 0.84 5.42 31.77
CA GLU A 384 -0.55 5.87 32.00
C GLU A 384 -1.38 5.64 30.72
N LYS A 385 -0.82 5.89 29.50
CA LYS A 385 -1.47 5.60 28.22
C LYS A 385 -1.78 4.10 28.11
N GLY A 386 -0.81 3.23 28.38
CA GLY A 386 -1.00 1.77 28.36
C GLY A 386 -2.04 1.30 29.39
N LEU A 387 -2.08 1.88 30.60
CA LEU A 387 -3.10 1.58 31.61
C LEU A 387 -4.52 1.97 31.15
N MET A 388 -4.64 3.11 30.47
CA MET A 388 -5.93 3.53 29.90
C MET A 388 -6.37 2.57 28.79
N ALA A 389 -5.45 2.12 27.94
CA ALA A 389 -5.70 1.14 26.89
C ALA A 389 -6.15 -0.21 27.50
N ALA A 390 -5.44 -0.72 28.51
CA ALA A 390 -5.79 -1.96 29.21
C ALA A 390 -7.20 -1.92 29.80
N ARG A 391 -7.57 -0.79 30.45
CA ARG A 391 -8.92 -0.60 30.99
C ARG A 391 -9.99 -0.63 29.90
N ALA A 392 -9.73 0.04 28.77
CA ALA A 392 -10.65 0.04 27.64
C ALA A 392 -10.80 -1.35 27.02
N ARG A 393 -9.70 -2.09 26.84
CA ARG A 393 -9.70 -3.48 26.34
C ARG A 393 -10.49 -4.42 27.26
N LEU A 394 -10.29 -4.34 28.56
CA LEU A 394 -11.03 -5.15 29.53
C LEU A 394 -12.54 -4.82 29.52
N ALA A 395 -12.89 -3.54 29.41
CA ALA A 395 -14.28 -3.12 29.25
C ALA A 395 -14.90 -3.66 27.96
N ALA A 396 -14.18 -3.58 26.84
CA ALA A 396 -14.60 -4.13 25.56
C ALA A 396 -14.77 -5.66 25.63
N LYS A 397 -13.84 -6.39 26.25
CA LYS A 397 -13.94 -7.83 26.46
C LYS A 397 -15.19 -8.21 27.26
N LYS A 398 -15.45 -7.51 28.36
CA LYS A 398 -16.65 -7.73 29.20
C LYS A 398 -17.94 -7.44 28.41
N ALA A 399 -17.97 -6.40 27.59
CA ALA A 399 -19.12 -6.10 26.74
C ALA A 399 -19.36 -7.21 25.69
N ARG A 400 -18.29 -7.73 25.07
CA ARG A 400 -18.38 -8.88 24.12
C ARG A 400 -18.94 -10.15 24.81
N GLU A 401 -18.44 -10.49 25.98
CA GLU A 401 -18.90 -11.66 26.73
C GLU A 401 -20.38 -11.57 27.08
N LEU A 402 -20.84 -10.39 27.51
CA LEU A 402 -22.26 -10.15 27.81
C LEU A 402 -23.14 -10.30 26.56
N THR A 403 -22.67 -9.80 25.41
CA THR A 403 -23.36 -9.93 24.12
C THR A 403 -23.39 -11.39 23.67
N ARG A 404 -22.26 -12.11 23.79
CA ARG A 404 -22.16 -13.53 23.43
C ARG A 404 -23.04 -14.43 24.32
N ARG A 405 -23.19 -14.13 25.60
CA ARG A 405 -24.13 -14.84 26.49
C ARG A 405 -25.60 -14.60 26.11
N LYS A 406 -25.93 -13.39 25.62
CA LYS A 406 -27.28 -13.10 25.11
C LYS A 406 -27.56 -13.83 23.78
N SER A 407 -26.59 -13.87 22.86
CA SER A 407 -26.75 -14.54 21.56
C SER A 407 -26.63 -16.06 21.63
N ALA A 408 -26.03 -16.64 22.67
CA ALA A 408 -26.03 -18.09 22.91
C ALA A 408 -27.43 -18.65 23.26
N LEU A 409 -28.36 -17.78 23.65
CA LEU A 409 -29.78 -18.10 23.88
C LEU A 409 -30.67 -17.89 22.64
N GLU A 410 -30.14 -17.23 21.59
CA GLU A 410 -30.83 -17.02 20.32
C GLU A 410 -30.16 -17.85 19.21
N VAL A 411 -30.99 -18.66 18.54
CA VAL A 411 -30.59 -19.71 17.57
C VAL A 411 -29.94 -19.14 16.26
N SER A 412 -29.80 -17.82 16.10
CA SER A 412 -29.19 -17.20 14.92
C SER A 412 -28.13 -16.18 15.33
N SER A 413 -26.87 -16.48 14.99
CA SER A 413 -25.72 -15.59 15.25
C SER A 413 -25.58 -14.42 14.25
N LEU A 414 -26.38 -14.38 13.19
CA LEU A 414 -26.30 -13.35 12.14
C LEU A 414 -27.15 -12.13 12.45
N PRO A 415 -26.77 -10.93 11.98
CA PRO A 415 -27.57 -9.72 12.18
C PRO A 415 -28.95 -9.88 11.56
N GLY A 416 -30.04 -9.58 12.30
CA GLY A 416 -31.41 -9.74 11.81
C GLY A 416 -31.74 -8.91 10.57
N LYS A 417 -30.95 -7.88 10.29
CA LYS A 417 -31.08 -7.05 9.07
C LYS A 417 -30.31 -7.61 7.85
N LEU A 418 -29.41 -8.58 8.03
CA LEU A 418 -28.70 -9.23 6.93
C LEU A 418 -29.64 -10.11 6.12
N ALA A 419 -29.77 -9.85 4.84
CA ALA A 419 -30.38 -10.78 3.91
C ALA A 419 -29.25 -11.63 3.28
N ASP A 420 -28.95 -12.76 3.89
CA ASP A 420 -27.84 -13.64 3.48
C ASP A 420 -28.09 -14.34 2.14
N CYS A 421 -27.03 -14.85 1.50
CA CYS A 421 -27.11 -15.68 0.32
C CYS A 421 -27.17 -17.16 0.69
N SER A 422 -27.59 -18.02 -0.25
CA SER A 422 -27.69 -19.46 -0.02
C SER A 422 -26.38 -20.21 -0.19
N SER A 423 -25.45 -19.68 -0.99
CA SER A 423 -24.11 -20.25 -1.15
C SER A 423 -23.34 -20.22 0.17
N LYS A 424 -22.52 -21.24 0.38
CA LYS A 424 -21.57 -21.35 1.49
C LYS A 424 -20.12 -21.24 1.03
N ASP A 425 -19.91 -21.10 -0.28
CA ASP A 425 -18.58 -20.87 -0.86
C ASP A 425 -18.25 -19.38 -0.83
N PRO A 426 -17.25 -18.93 -0.02
CA PRO A 426 -16.87 -17.54 0.06
C PRO A 426 -16.37 -16.96 -1.27
N ALA A 427 -15.76 -17.80 -2.13
CA ALA A 427 -15.14 -17.36 -3.37
C ALA A 427 -16.14 -16.79 -4.38
N ILE A 428 -17.38 -17.32 -4.37
CA ILE A 428 -18.46 -16.85 -5.24
C ILE A 428 -19.42 -15.90 -4.52
N SER A 429 -19.37 -15.84 -3.18
CA SER A 429 -20.32 -15.07 -2.37
C SER A 429 -19.92 -13.62 -2.25
N GLU A 430 -20.91 -12.73 -2.36
CA GLU A 430 -20.77 -11.28 -2.34
C GLU A 430 -21.62 -10.66 -1.24
N LEU A 431 -21.07 -9.73 -0.48
CA LEU A 431 -21.80 -8.92 0.50
C LEU A 431 -21.92 -7.49 0.02
N TYR A 432 -23.13 -7.03 -0.25
CA TYR A 432 -23.42 -5.63 -0.52
C TYR A 432 -23.75 -4.90 0.78
N ILE A 433 -22.95 -3.91 1.14
CA ILE A 433 -23.21 -2.97 2.22
C ILE A 433 -23.90 -1.77 1.60
N VAL A 434 -25.21 -1.62 1.89
CA VAL A 434 -26.10 -0.67 1.18
C VAL A 434 -26.52 0.44 2.12
N GLU A 435 -26.45 1.68 1.64
CA GLU A 435 -26.94 2.85 2.37
C GLU A 435 -28.45 2.89 2.43
N GLY A 436 -28.98 2.94 3.66
CA GLY A 436 -30.41 3.10 3.94
C GLY A 436 -31.28 1.85 3.76
N ASP A 437 -32.41 1.86 4.43
CA ASP A 437 -33.38 0.76 4.35
C ASP A 437 -34.14 0.72 3.01
N SER A 438 -34.32 1.88 2.34
CA SER A 438 -35.02 1.99 1.04
C SER A 438 -34.22 1.29 -0.07
N ALA A 439 -32.97 1.73 -0.29
CA ALA A 439 -32.09 1.12 -1.27
C ALA A 439 -31.79 -0.35 -0.91
N GLY A 440 -31.63 -0.64 0.40
CA GLY A 440 -31.51 -2.01 0.90
C GLY A 440 -32.72 -2.88 0.56
N GLY A 441 -33.92 -2.32 0.51
CA GLY A 441 -35.16 -2.99 0.09
C GLY A 441 -35.15 -3.35 -1.40
N SER A 442 -34.82 -2.40 -2.27
CA SER A 442 -34.67 -2.61 -3.71
C SER A 442 -33.57 -3.62 -4.02
N ALA A 443 -32.41 -3.52 -3.35
CA ALA A 443 -31.29 -4.46 -3.51
C ALA A 443 -31.67 -5.89 -3.08
N LYS A 444 -32.41 -6.05 -1.97
CA LYS A 444 -32.92 -7.37 -1.52
C LYS A 444 -33.87 -8.03 -2.52
N GLN A 445 -34.66 -7.22 -3.24
CA GLN A 445 -35.60 -7.73 -4.24
C GLN A 445 -34.87 -8.07 -5.56
N GLY A 446 -33.94 -7.20 -6.00
CA GLY A 446 -33.23 -7.33 -7.28
C GLY A 446 -32.08 -8.34 -7.28
N ARG A 447 -31.50 -8.67 -6.13
CA ARG A 447 -30.29 -9.53 -6.03
C ARG A 447 -30.46 -10.94 -6.53
N ASP A 448 -29.40 -11.58 -6.95
CA ASP A 448 -29.32 -13.04 -7.00
C ASP A 448 -29.12 -13.63 -5.60
N ARG A 449 -30.16 -14.30 -5.10
CA ARG A 449 -30.18 -14.89 -3.75
C ARG A 449 -29.19 -16.04 -3.56
N HIS A 450 -28.67 -16.57 -4.66
CA HIS A 450 -27.74 -17.69 -4.59
C HIS A 450 -26.39 -17.24 -4.02
N PHE A 451 -25.83 -16.13 -4.50
CA PHE A 451 -24.48 -15.68 -4.13
C PHE A 451 -24.41 -14.24 -3.58
N GLN A 452 -25.48 -13.44 -3.65
CA GLN A 452 -25.48 -12.04 -3.17
C GLN A 452 -26.21 -11.91 -1.85
N ALA A 453 -25.52 -11.38 -0.84
CA ALA A 453 -26.06 -10.99 0.46
C ALA A 453 -26.18 -9.46 0.55
N ILE A 454 -27.20 -8.95 1.26
CA ILE A 454 -27.46 -7.53 1.43
C ILE A 454 -27.46 -7.17 2.92
N LEU A 455 -26.64 -6.20 3.30
CA LEU A 455 -26.59 -5.61 4.63
C LEU A 455 -26.91 -4.11 4.55
N PRO A 456 -28.14 -3.67 4.84
CA PRO A 456 -28.48 -2.25 4.87
C PRO A 456 -27.88 -1.59 6.12
N LEU A 457 -27.32 -0.37 5.94
CA LEU A 457 -26.84 0.48 7.02
C LEU A 457 -27.84 1.60 7.30
N ARG A 458 -28.07 1.88 8.57
CA ARG A 458 -28.96 2.99 9.01
C ARG A 458 -28.16 4.24 9.26
N GLY A 459 -27.87 4.97 8.18
CA GLY A 459 -27.11 6.23 8.24
C GLY A 459 -25.60 6.06 8.42
N LYS A 460 -24.94 7.13 8.85
CA LYS A 460 -23.50 7.19 9.02
C LYS A 460 -23.02 6.27 10.14
N ILE A 461 -22.04 5.44 9.87
CA ILE A 461 -21.40 4.63 10.91
C ILE A 461 -20.50 5.51 11.79
N LEU A 462 -20.10 4.98 12.94
CA LEU A 462 -19.15 5.65 13.83
C LEU A 462 -17.82 5.90 13.09
N ASN A 463 -17.28 7.11 13.20
CA ASN A 463 -15.91 7.38 12.77
C ASN A 463 -14.93 6.67 13.72
N VAL A 464 -14.31 5.61 13.24
CA VAL A 464 -13.43 4.77 14.04
C VAL A 464 -12.06 5.40 14.28
N GLU A 465 -11.67 6.42 13.50
CA GLU A 465 -10.45 7.19 13.72
C GLU A 465 -10.48 7.93 15.05
N LYS A 466 -11.68 8.37 15.46
CA LYS A 466 -11.95 9.16 16.67
C LYS A 466 -12.48 8.35 17.86
N ALA A 467 -12.51 7.03 17.75
CA ALA A 467 -13.20 6.21 18.74
C ALA A 467 -12.34 5.04 19.22
N ARG A 468 -12.39 4.82 20.54
CA ARG A 468 -11.80 3.63 21.13
C ARG A 468 -12.56 2.36 20.77
N LEU A 469 -11.86 1.23 20.80
CA LEU A 469 -12.38 -0.08 20.41
C LEU A 469 -13.67 -0.48 21.18
N ASP A 470 -13.80 -0.10 22.47
CA ASP A 470 -15.01 -0.37 23.26
C ASP A 470 -16.25 0.34 22.69
N LYS A 471 -16.11 1.61 22.29
CA LYS A 471 -17.17 2.38 21.62
C LYS A 471 -17.48 1.80 20.24
N ILE A 472 -16.48 1.42 19.49
CA ILE A 472 -16.60 0.81 18.15
C ILE A 472 -17.44 -0.47 18.26
N LEU A 473 -17.10 -1.35 19.20
CA LEU A 473 -17.81 -2.60 19.46
C LEU A 473 -19.20 -2.42 20.08
N SER A 474 -19.49 -1.27 20.68
CA SER A 474 -20.83 -0.94 21.16
C SER A 474 -21.75 -0.44 20.03
N ASN A 475 -21.19 0.02 18.90
CA ASN A 475 -21.95 0.49 17.76
C ASN A 475 -22.65 -0.66 17.03
N ASN A 476 -23.97 -0.58 16.84
CA ASN A 476 -24.77 -1.63 16.25
C ASN A 476 -24.44 -1.89 14.78
N GLU A 477 -24.16 -0.84 14.01
CA GLU A 477 -23.85 -0.95 12.58
C GLU A 477 -22.49 -1.63 12.38
N VAL A 478 -21.48 -1.22 13.13
CA VAL A 478 -20.14 -1.83 13.09
C VAL A 478 -20.20 -3.30 13.52
N ARG A 479 -20.93 -3.62 14.59
CA ARG A 479 -21.12 -5.03 15.00
C ARG A 479 -21.80 -5.86 13.93
N ALA A 480 -22.78 -5.29 13.24
CA ALA A 480 -23.47 -5.98 12.16
C ALA A 480 -22.51 -6.31 10.99
N ILE A 481 -21.62 -5.38 10.65
CA ILE A 481 -20.59 -5.59 9.61
C ILE A 481 -19.62 -6.70 10.05
N ILE A 482 -19.05 -6.61 11.27
CA ILE A 482 -18.11 -7.61 11.79
C ILE A 482 -18.75 -9.01 11.79
N THR A 483 -19.99 -9.11 12.27
CA THR A 483 -20.71 -10.38 12.34
C THR A 483 -21.06 -10.93 10.95
N ALA A 484 -21.45 -10.07 10.01
CA ALA A 484 -21.77 -10.47 8.64
C ALA A 484 -20.54 -11.04 7.90
N ILE A 485 -19.39 -10.37 8.02
CA ILE A 485 -18.14 -10.79 7.36
C ILE A 485 -17.58 -12.09 8.02
N GLY A 486 -17.61 -12.17 9.35
CA GLY A 486 -17.27 -13.38 10.09
C GLY A 486 -15.81 -13.53 10.49
N THR A 487 -14.91 -12.63 10.07
CA THR A 487 -13.45 -12.70 10.33
C THR A 487 -13.05 -12.32 11.76
N GLY A 488 -13.93 -11.67 12.53
CA GLY A 488 -13.51 -10.98 13.75
C GLY A 488 -12.78 -9.67 13.46
N ILE A 489 -12.18 -9.07 14.48
CA ILE A 489 -11.34 -7.85 14.38
C ILE A 489 -10.19 -7.88 15.39
N GLY A 490 -9.11 -7.14 15.15
CA GLY A 490 -7.93 -7.06 16.04
C GLY A 490 -7.26 -8.42 16.20
N GLU A 491 -6.96 -8.85 17.43
CA GLU A 491 -6.30 -10.13 17.72
C GLU A 491 -7.13 -11.36 17.33
N ASP A 492 -8.46 -11.24 17.29
CA ASP A 492 -9.38 -12.33 16.89
C ASP A 492 -9.57 -12.39 15.36
N PHE A 493 -8.90 -11.54 14.58
CA PHE A 493 -9.08 -11.49 13.14
C PHE A 493 -8.47 -12.72 12.46
N ASP A 494 -9.28 -13.39 11.64
CA ASP A 494 -8.87 -14.56 10.87
C ASP A 494 -9.52 -14.52 9.49
N ILE A 495 -8.71 -14.19 8.47
CA ILE A 495 -9.18 -14.04 7.09
C ILE A 495 -9.77 -15.34 6.52
N SER A 496 -9.31 -16.52 7.01
CA SER A 496 -9.83 -17.81 6.54
C SER A 496 -11.31 -18.02 6.89
N LYS A 497 -11.84 -17.23 7.84
CA LYS A 497 -13.25 -17.24 8.24
C LYS A 497 -14.11 -16.24 7.47
N ALA A 498 -13.53 -15.52 6.49
CA ALA A 498 -14.30 -14.61 5.65
C ALA A 498 -15.41 -15.35 4.92
N ARG A 499 -16.64 -14.86 5.09
CA ARG A 499 -17.83 -15.46 4.48
C ARG A 499 -18.06 -15.01 3.04
N TYR A 500 -17.41 -13.92 2.63
CA TYR A 500 -17.54 -13.32 1.32
C TYR A 500 -16.15 -12.84 0.86
N HIS A 501 -15.73 -13.26 -0.34
CA HIS A 501 -14.52 -12.76 -0.96
C HIS A 501 -14.77 -11.51 -1.82
N LYS A 502 -16.01 -11.01 -1.80
CA LYS A 502 -16.38 -9.73 -2.41
C LYS A 502 -17.29 -8.96 -1.46
N VAL A 503 -16.78 -7.87 -0.91
CA VAL A 503 -17.53 -6.93 -0.07
C VAL A 503 -17.70 -5.65 -0.87
N VAL A 504 -18.91 -5.36 -1.29
CA VAL A 504 -19.23 -4.25 -2.19
C VAL A 504 -19.88 -3.12 -1.39
N ILE A 505 -19.23 -1.96 -1.35
CA ILE A 505 -19.79 -0.74 -0.78
C ILE A 505 -20.69 -0.10 -1.84
N MET A 506 -21.97 0.05 -1.54
CA MET A 506 -22.97 0.62 -2.43
C MET A 506 -23.70 1.75 -1.72
N THR A 507 -23.25 2.97 -1.97
CA THR A 507 -23.76 4.23 -1.36
C THR A 507 -24.34 5.12 -2.43
N ASP A 508 -25.17 6.09 -2.00
CA ASP A 508 -25.72 7.12 -2.87
C ASP A 508 -24.60 7.96 -3.53
N ALA A 509 -24.91 8.58 -4.67
CA ALA A 509 -23.95 9.38 -5.40
C ALA A 509 -23.83 10.83 -4.87
N ASP A 510 -24.33 11.10 -3.68
CA ASP A 510 -24.31 12.39 -3.02
C ASP A 510 -23.15 12.54 -2.02
N VAL A 511 -23.08 13.70 -1.35
CA VAL A 511 -22.03 14.01 -0.36
C VAL A 511 -22.11 13.12 0.89
N ASP A 512 -23.33 12.70 1.28
CA ASP A 512 -23.52 11.82 2.43
C ASP A 512 -23.09 10.39 2.11
N GLY A 513 -23.40 9.88 0.92
CA GLY A 513 -22.92 8.57 0.45
C GLY A 513 -21.41 8.54 0.29
N ALA A 514 -20.79 9.61 -0.21
CA ALA A 514 -19.33 9.75 -0.25
C ALA A 514 -18.72 9.69 1.16
N HIS A 515 -19.35 10.35 2.14
CA HIS A 515 -18.90 10.32 3.54
C HIS A 515 -19.05 8.92 4.16
N ILE A 516 -20.18 8.22 3.93
CA ILE A 516 -20.40 6.84 4.41
C ILE A 516 -19.35 5.90 3.82
N ARG A 517 -19.06 6.03 2.54
CA ARG A 517 -17.98 5.27 1.87
C ARG A 517 -16.62 5.50 2.54
N THR A 518 -16.27 6.75 2.82
CA THR A 518 -15.01 7.08 3.52
C THR A 518 -14.97 6.50 4.92
N LEU A 519 -16.06 6.55 5.70
CA LEU A 519 -16.16 5.94 7.02
C LEU A 519 -15.98 4.42 6.97
N LEU A 520 -16.57 3.75 5.97
CA LEU A 520 -16.41 2.31 5.76
C LEU A 520 -14.98 1.95 5.37
N LEU A 521 -14.36 2.69 4.46
CA LEU A 521 -12.96 2.48 4.08
C LEU A 521 -12.02 2.68 5.28
N THR A 522 -12.25 3.72 6.10
CA THR A 522 -11.51 3.94 7.36
C THR A 522 -11.65 2.73 8.29
N PHE A 523 -12.87 2.20 8.46
CA PHE A 523 -13.11 1.02 9.28
C PHE A 523 -12.36 -0.21 8.77
N PHE A 524 -12.45 -0.51 7.47
CA PHE A 524 -11.74 -1.64 6.88
C PHE A 524 -10.22 -1.48 7.00
N TYR A 525 -9.70 -0.30 6.72
CA TYR A 525 -8.28 -0.02 6.81
C TYR A 525 -7.74 -0.19 8.23
N ARG A 526 -8.45 0.34 9.25
CA ARG A 526 -7.99 0.30 10.65
C ARG A 526 -8.17 -1.05 11.33
N TYR A 527 -9.23 -1.79 11.00
CA TYR A 527 -9.63 -2.96 11.79
C TYR A 527 -9.72 -4.27 11.01
N MET A 528 -9.70 -4.23 9.68
CA MET A 528 -9.78 -5.38 8.80
C MET A 528 -8.84 -5.24 7.59
N ARG A 529 -7.63 -4.75 7.82
CA ARG A 529 -6.67 -4.42 6.76
C ARG A 529 -6.38 -5.61 5.84
N GLN A 530 -6.26 -6.82 6.36
CA GLN A 530 -6.03 -8.02 5.55
C GLN A 530 -7.13 -8.29 4.51
N ILE A 531 -8.37 -7.83 4.73
CA ILE A 531 -9.45 -7.91 3.73
C ILE A 531 -9.18 -6.97 2.54
N LEU A 532 -8.63 -5.77 2.81
CA LEU A 532 -8.18 -4.85 1.76
C LEU A 532 -7.00 -5.43 0.98
N GLU A 533 -5.98 -5.92 1.68
CA GLU A 533 -4.78 -6.52 1.09
C GLU A 533 -5.09 -7.77 0.24
N ALA A 534 -6.11 -8.55 0.64
CA ALA A 534 -6.62 -9.67 -0.15
C ALA A 534 -7.47 -9.24 -1.36
N GLY A 535 -7.72 -7.93 -1.54
CA GLY A 535 -8.51 -7.40 -2.65
C GLY A 535 -10.00 -7.72 -2.58
N TYR A 536 -10.56 -7.90 -1.38
CA TYR A 536 -11.97 -8.26 -1.22
C TYR A 536 -12.93 -7.07 -1.15
N ILE A 537 -12.41 -5.83 -1.08
CA ILE A 537 -13.24 -4.62 -1.00
C ILE A 537 -13.45 -4.01 -2.37
N TYR A 538 -14.69 -3.71 -2.69
CA TYR A 538 -15.13 -3.10 -3.94
C TYR A 538 -16.08 -1.94 -3.69
N ILE A 539 -16.12 -0.98 -4.62
CA ILE A 539 -17.08 0.12 -4.65
C ILE A 539 -17.94 -0.06 -5.89
N ALA A 540 -19.26 -0.15 -5.69
CA ALA A 540 -20.20 -0.19 -6.79
C ALA A 540 -20.27 1.16 -7.51
N GLN A 541 -20.42 1.11 -8.82
CA GLN A 541 -20.54 2.29 -9.68
C GLN A 541 -21.96 2.31 -10.29
N PRO A 542 -22.96 2.85 -9.59
CA PRO A 542 -24.29 3.02 -10.16
C PRO A 542 -24.29 4.12 -11.23
N PRO A 543 -25.20 4.08 -12.23
CA PRO A 543 -25.33 5.15 -13.22
C PRO A 543 -25.83 6.44 -12.58
N LEU A 544 -25.34 7.58 -13.10
CA LEU A 544 -25.83 8.91 -12.69
C LEU A 544 -27.09 9.34 -13.45
N TYR A 545 -27.25 8.87 -14.68
CA TYR A 545 -28.37 9.28 -15.54
C TYR A 545 -29.02 8.09 -16.21
N LYS A 546 -30.34 8.18 -16.35
CA LYS A 546 -31.16 7.37 -17.26
C LYS A 546 -31.65 8.27 -18.39
N ILE A 547 -31.43 7.86 -19.63
CA ILE A 547 -31.87 8.54 -20.84
C ILE A 547 -32.92 7.66 -21.48
N GLN A 548 -34.09 8.19 -21.77
CA GLN A 548 -35.18 7.45 -22.38
C GLN A 548 -35.73 8.18 -23.60
N GLN A 549 -35.69 7.52 -24.76
CA GLN A 549 -36.34 7.99 -26.00
C GLN A 549 -37.24 6.90 -26.55
N GLY A 550 -38.51 7.04 -26.33
CA GLY A 550 -39.49 6.02 -26.68
C GLY A 550 -39.29 4.73 -25.91
N LYS A 551 -38.96 3.64 -26.61
CA LYS A 551 -38.61 2.32 -25.99
C LYS A 551 -37.12 2.13 -25.69
N ARG A 552 -36.26 3.02 -26.20
CA ARG A 552 -34.81 2.95 -25.96
C ARG A 552 -34.53 3.57 -24.59
N VAL A 553 -33.84 2.81 -23.75
CA VAL A 553 -33.34 3.24 -22.45
C VAL A 553 -31.85 3.03 -22.43
N GLU A 554 -31.09 4.07 -22.05
CA GLU A 554 -29.65 4.00 -21.83
C GLU A 554 -29.30 4.56 -20.47
N TYR A 555 -28.28 3.97 -19.83
CA TYR A 555 -27.75 4.42 -18.56
C TYR A 555 -26.32 4.93 -18.77
N VAL A 556 -26.01 6.08 -18.19
CA VAL A 556 -24.70 6.71 -18.32
C VAL A 556 -24.16 7.12 -16.95
N TYR A 557 -22.83 7.11 -16.82
CA TYR A 557 -22.13 7.17 -15.56
C TYR A 557 -21.41 8.50 -15.31
N ASN A 558 -21.36 9.39 -16.32
CA ASN A 558 -20.77 10.72 -16.20
C ASN A 558 -21.33 11.66 -17.29
N ASP A 559 -21.07 12.98 -17.14
CA ASP A 559 -21.58 14.01 -18.03
C ASP A 559 -21.06 13.86 -19.48
N ARG A 560 -19.79 13.42 -19.68
CA ARG A 560 -19.25 13.18 -21.02
C ARG A 560 -20.02 12.09 -21.76
N GLN A 561 -20.37 11.01 -21.07
CA GLN A 561 -21.19 9.95 -21.66
C GLN A 561 -22.59 10.44 -21.95
N LEU A 562 -23.16 11.30 -21.08
CA LEU A 562 -24.47 11.93 -21.29
C LEU A 562 -24.45 12.73 -22.60
N ASP A 563 -23.49 13.63 -22.78
CA ASP A 563 -23.36 14.46 -23.98
C ASP A 563 -23.17 13.61 -25.23
N ALA A 564 -22.29 12.62 -25.19
CA ALA A 564 -22.04 11.71 -26.31
C ALA A 564 -23.28 10.90 -26.73
N VAL A 565 -24.08 10.44 -25.75
CA VAL A 565 -25.33 9.71 -26.04
C VAL A 565 -26.38 10.65 -26.62
N LEU A 566 -26.51 11.88 -26.09
CA LEU A 566 -27.45 12.87 -26.59
C LEU A 566 -27.16 13.31 -28.03
N GLU A 567 -25.88 13.46 -28.37
CA GLU A 567 -25.44 13.71 -29.77
C GLU A 567 -25.86 12.60 -30.72
N ASN A 568 -25.86 11.35 -30.25
CA ASN A 568 -26.23 10.15 -31.04
C ASN A 568 -27.74 9.82 -30.99
N MET A 569 -28.55 10.64 -30.32
CA MET A 569 -30.01 10.50 -30.23
C MET A 569 -30.76 11.70 -30.90
N PRO A 570 -30.51 11.99 -32.18
CA PRO A 570 -31.26 13.05 -32.86
C PRO A 570 -32.69 12.63 -33.15
N GLY A 571 -33.61 13.55 -33.10
CA GLY A 571 -35.01 13.36 -33.57
C GLY A 571 -36.07 13.57 -32.51
N GLN A 572 -37.32 13.21 -32.87
CA GLN A 572 -38.51 13.33 -32.01
C GLN A 572 -39.01 11.94 -31.58
N PRO A 573 -39.43 11.71 -30.34
CA PRO A 573 -39.52 12.71 -29.26
C PRO A 573 -38.11 13.02 -28.66
N LYS A 574 -37.95 14.21 -28.08
CA LYS A 574 -36.74 14.55 -27.32
C LYS A 574 -36.49 13.51 -26.22
N PRO A 575 -35.24 13.07 -25.99
CA PRO A 575 -34.93 12.14 -24.92
C PRO A 575 -35.30 12.76 -23.55
N GLY A 576 -35.99 11.98 -22.72
CA GLY A 576 -36.17 12.28 -21.31
C GLY A 576 -34.92 11.91 -20.55
N ILE A 577 -34.41 12.82 -19.73
CA ILE A 577 -33.24 12.59 -18.88
C ILE A 577 -33.70 12.57 -17.44
N GLN A 578 -33.38 11.50 -16.72
CA GLN A 578 -33.57 11.40 -15.28
C GLN A 578 -32.18 11.31 -14.64
N ARG A 579 -31.84 12.25 -13.74
CA ARG A 579 -30.66 12.18 -12.89
C ARG A 579 -31.04 11.44 -11.62
N TYR A 580 -30.26 10.40 -11.27
CA TYR A 580 -30.40 9.72 -9.99
C TYR A 580 -29.58 10.44 -8.91
N LYS A 581 -30.25 10.84 -7.82
CA LYS A 581 -29.60 11.42 -6.64
C LYS A 581 -29.23 10.36 -5.61
N GLY A 582 -29.96 9.26 -5.59
CA GLY A 582 -29.70 8.15 -4.69
C GLY A 582 -30.21 6.82 -5.20
N LEU A 583 -29.68 5.73 -4.67
CA LEU A 583 -30.04 4.34 -4.99
C LEU A 583 -31.50 4.02 -4.67
N GLY A 584 -32.09 4.75 -3.71
CA GLY A 584 -33.51 4.63 -3.34
C GLY A 584 -34.49 5.06 -4.43
N GLU A 585 -34.02 5.79 -5.46
CA GLU A 585 -34.81 6.20 -6.63
C GLU A 585 -34.86 5.08 -7.71
N MET A 586 -34.03 4.07 -7.58
CA MET A 586 -34.00 2.91 -8.48
C MET A 586 -34.94 1.81 -7.96
N ASN A 587 -35.74 1.25 -8.86
CA ASN A 587 -36.44 0.01 -8.53
C ASN A 587 -35.50 -1.20 -8.58
N ALA A 588 -35.99 -2.37 -8.16
CA ALA A 588 -35.21 -3.59 -8.05
C ALA A 588 -34.58 -4.02 -9.38
N ASP A 589 -35.35 -3.93 -10.49
CA ASP A 589 -34.89 -4.35 -11.82
C ASP A 589 -33.80 -3.39 -12.34
N GLN A 590 -33.99 -2.08 -12.17
CA GLN A 590 -32.99 -1.08 -12.56
C GLN A 590 -31.67 -1.26 -11.80
N LEU A 591 -31.75 -1.51 -10.48
CA LEU A 591 -30.58 -1.71 -9.65
C LEU A 591 -29.84 -3.01 -10.03
N TRP A 592 -30.58 -4.05 -10.37
CA TRP A 592 -30.01 -5.29 -10.91
C TRP A 592 -29.29 -5.04 -12.24
N GLU A 593 -30.01 -4.54 -13.26
CA GLU A 593 -29.52 -4.37 -14.62
C GLU A 593 -28.32 -3.43 -14.75
N THR A 594 -28.10 -2.51 -13.80
CA THR A 594 -27.07 -1.49 -13.90
C THR A 594 -25.90 -1.69 -12.93
N THR A 595 -26.16 -2.30 -11.75
CA THR A 595 -25.23 -2.21 -10.62
C THR A 595 -24.93 -3.56 -9.96
N MET A 596 -25.85 -4.55 -10.06
CA MET A 596 -25.69 -5.81 -9.33
C MET A 596 -25.45 -7.03 -10.24
N ASP A 597 -25.90 -7.02 -11.49
CA ASP A 597 -25.69 -8.12 -12.44
C ASP A 597 -24.19 -8.24 -12.78
N PRO A 598 -23.54 -9.40 -12.48
CA PRO A 598 -22.12 -9.61 -12.78
C PRO A 598 -21.72 -9.41 -14.24
N SER A 599 -22.66 -9.56 -15.19
CA SER A 599 -22.39 -9.47 -16.62
C SER A 599 -22.26 -8.02 -17.14
N VAL A 600 -22.83 -7.03 -16.43
CA VAL A 600 -22.90 -5.65 -16.88
C VAL A 600 -22.39 -4.62 -15.88
N ARG A 601 -22.38 -4.96 -14.59
CA ARG A 601 -21.97 -4.01 -13.52
C ARG A 601 -20.51 -3.60 -13.61
N THR A 602 -20.23 -2.40 -13.16
CA THR A 602 -18.86 -1.91 -12.94
C THR A 602 -18.56 -1.85 -11.44
N LEU A 603 -17.51 -2.53 -11.00
CA LEU A 603 -17.00 -2.48 -9.63
C LEU A 603 -15.57 -1.94 -9.65
N LEU A 604 -15.31 -0.94 -8.81
CA LEU A 604 -13.96 -0.45 -8.54
C LEU A 604 -13.36 -1.26 -7.38
N GLN A 605 -12.31 -2.02 -7.63
CA GLN A 605 -11.57 -2.71 -6.56
C GLN A 605 -10.73 -1.70 -5.77
N VAL A 606 -10.78 -1.79 -4.44
CA VAL A 606 -9.97 -0.95 -3.56
C VAL A 606 -8.65 -1.66 -3.30
N ASN A 607 -7.57 -1.05 -3.75
CA ASN A 607 -6.22 -1.54 -3.56
C ASN A 607 -5.47 -0.64 -2.58
N LEU A 608 -4.62 -1.25 -1.76
CA LEU A 608 -3.71 -0.54 -0.88
C LEU A 608 -2.32 -0.54 -1.55
N GLU A 609 -1.94 0.59 -2.12
CA GLU A 609 -0.65 0.73 -2.82
C GLU A 609 0.45 1.15 -1.85
N ASP A 610 0.20 2.17 -1.03
CA ASP A 610 1.08 2.66 0.01
C ASP A 610 0.32 2.76 1.35
N ALA A 611 0.81 2.02 2.34
CA ALA A 611 0.18 1.97 3.65
C ALA A 611 0.43 3.24 4.49
N ILE A 612 1.56 3.90 4.28
CA ILE A 612 1.93 5.11 5.03
C ILE A 612 1.13 6.29 4.50
N GLU A 613 1.05 6.44 3.18
CA GLU A 613 0.24 7.46 2.53
C GLU A 613 -1.25 7.31 2.86
N ALA A 614 -1.76 6.06 2.86
CA ALA A 614 -3.13 5.77 3.28
C ALA A 614 -3.37 6.15 4.75
N ASP A 615 -2.44 5.84 5.65
CA ASP A 615 -2.52 6.21 7.08
C ASP A 615 -2.62 7.73 7.23
N GLU A 616 -1.74 8.45 6.57
CA GLU A 616 -1.72 9.91 6.58
C GLU A 616 -3.01 10.52 6.00
N THR A 617 -3.50 9.98 4.90
CA THR A 617 -4.74 10.43 4.27
C THR A 617 -5.95 10.22 5.20
N PHE A 618 -6.08 9.04 5.81
CA PHE A 618 -7.16 8.80 6.77
C PHE A 618 -7.05 9.69 8.01
N GLU A 619 -5.85 9.93 8.52
CA GLU A 619 -5.62 10.85 9.65
C GLU A 619 -6.04 12.29 9.29
N ILE A 620 -5.62 12.80 8.13
CA ILE A 620 -5.99 14.14 7.66
C ILE A 620 -7.51 14.27 7.49
N LEU A 621 -8.13 13.33 6.80
CA LEU A 621 -9.54 13.42 6.43
C LEU A 621 -10.48 13.09 7.58
N MET A 622 -10.12 12.12 8.43
CA MET A 622 -11.01 11.54 9.44
C MET A 622 -10.55 11.81 10.88
N GLY A 623 -9.33 12.31 11.10
CA GLY A 623 -8.76 12.63 12.41
C GLY A 623 -9.44 13.82 13.10
N ASP A 624 -9.02 14.10 14.35
CA ASP A 624 -9.66 15.13 15.19
C ASP A 624 -9.33 16.56 14.76
N LYS A 625 -8.14 16.82 14.21
CA LYS A 625 -7.70 18.15 13.80
C LYS A 625 -8.44 18.63 12.55
N VAL A 626 -8.97 19.84 12.61
CA VAL A 626 -9.75 20.44 11.51
C VAL A 626 -8.84 21.10 10.47
N GLU A 627 -7.73 21.71 10.91
CA GLU A 627 -6.85 22.50 10.06
C GLU A 627 -6.16 21.68 8.95
N PRO A 628 -5.58 20.49 9.21
CA PRO A 628 -5.03 19.64 8.16
C PRO A 628 -6.06 19.28 7.09
N ARG A 629 -7.30 18.99 7.51
CA ARG A 629 -8.40 18.68 6.59
C ARG A 629 -8.81 19.88 5.75
N ARG A 630 -8.83 21.09 6.35
CA ARG A 630 -9.12 22.32 5.62
C ARG A 630 -8.05 22.56 4.55
N ASN A 631 -6.79 22.49 4.92
CA ASN A 631 -5.68 22.70 3.99
C ASN A 631 -5.73 21.69 2.83
N PHE A 632 -5.98 20.42 3.14
CA PHE A 632 -6.15 19.38 2.12
C PHE A 632 -7.29 19.71 1.13
N ILE A 633 -8.44 20.18 1.65
CA ILE A 633 -9.59 20.59 0.81
C ILE A 633 -9.23 21.80 -0.06
N GLU A 634 -8.56 22.81 0.50
CA GLU A 634 -8.15 24.01 -0.22
C GLU A 634 -7.13 23.68 -1.34
N GLU A 635 -6.14 22.86 -1.05
CA GLU A 635 -5.11 22.42 -2.01
C GLU A 635 -5.70 21.59 -3.16
N ASN A 636 -6.67 20.73 -2.86
CA ASN A 636 -7.30 19.83 -3.83
C ASN A 636 -8.58 20.39 -4.48
N ALA A 637 -9.03 21.59 -4.09
CA ALA A 637 -10.26 22.20 -4.62
C ALA A 637 -10.23 22.41 -6.14
N VAL A 638 -9.05 22.61 -6.72
CA VAL A 638 -8.83 22.79 -8.16
C VAL A 638 -9.17 21.54 -8.99
N TYR A 639 -9.15 20.36 -8.38
CA TYR A 639 -9.46 19.08 -9.03
C TYR A 639 -10.94 18.72 -8.96
N VAL A 640 -11.73 19.45 -8.18
CA VAL A 640 -13.18 19.20 -8.03
C VAL A 640 -13.89 19.67 -9.29
N LYS A 641 -14.44 18.72 -10.05
CA LYS A 641 -15.15 19.00 -11.32
C LYS A 641 -16.66 19.16 -11.16
N ASN A 642 -17.25 18.56 -10.12
CA ASN A 642 -18.68 18.58 -9.88
C ASN A 642 -18.93 18.95 -8.41
N LEU A 643 -19.38 20.19 -8.19
CA LEU A 643 -19.93 20.60 -6.91
C LEU A 643 -21.44 20.33 -6.97
N ASP A 644 -21.97 19.53 -6.06
CA ASP A 644 -23.41 19.36 -5.86
C ASP A 644 -23.90 20.58 -5.06
N ILE A 645 -24.21 21.69 -5.79
CA ILE A 645 -24.68 22.94 -5.23
C ILE A 645 -26.22 22.99 -5.40
#